data_a6cdff703aaed717095e6b028ae02eb5
#
_entry.id   a6cdff703aaed717095e6b028ae02eb5
#
_cell.length_a   1.000
_cell.length_b   1.000
_cell.length_c   1.000
_cell.angle_alpha   90.00
_cell.angle_beta   90.00
_cell.angle_gamma   90.00
#
_symmetry.space_group_name_H-M   'P 1'
#
loop_
_entity.id
_entity.type
_entity.pdbx_description
1 polymer ?
#
loop_
_entity_poly.entity_id
_entity_poly.type
_entity_poly.pdbx_seq_one_letter_code
_entity_poly.pdbx_strand_id
1 'polypeptide(L)'
;MILKERVMEMNRNLIKTSLLMIFMSIPVGYSNVVFAEAPVYSLDPVYVVGAHKVLDSDKFGNIITEQSYYRTGGDVEVVNRKEIEDHHYNSISEAIKSIPGVTFSNPGYRANWYGYAAYCNAFSINGDTRVVVLVDGRRVDNPATELFGDSSVSASKGMTDLDQVTNIENVEKVEVIKGPGASVYGADATGGVINIITRKGTKVTRGAIELATGSWKHHLYNISLSGPVGDKYSYFVSANREMSGDSYFYDRMTGANHKYYNTHYKEEGISARFDGEFDDDHSLRVWFNHNNGKDGCPNDAIDYRYWNETDWNRIIDNAQNNGKLGDTDNPGYRNVYAIDSMFGSYTAYNKNDLDITYTFKRDHGLENFVRVYNQDHHYQVFDKYKWTYPDGTTLAPWPGNYDKFKEFMDLWGGPISKEHINTYHVEKNKGIELQLARQIKNNDIIFGLTYDRGENNDYKKNYKTGEVKVGKTQRDTLVGYIQDKIRLSDKFEITPAVRMSHYGNYSAHIYKRDWSNGTIYPVDYDDTGRRTQFTPSLSMQYLFTPRLAGYFSWTNIYRPIKQQDLFEADILDDKPLKDEKGNVYTIGLRSRIGSNTTLGIHYAITKMSNSVTKYSVYSKKKSDYVTKAINAREDKKSFNVVLNHKLGDHWFLGASYTYLYDKFKGKDGVILDPDISWDGNQSANIDAMINHLRPINYYAMNVTYQCGKWNSSLLLNLFSGCDKDAFTNNNYIVADLSVNYKINTNKSVYLKVNNLTNEGYENMYYKYDGKGAKPQPGRSFMLGFRYGF
;
A
#
# COMPACT_ATOMS: atom_id res chain seq x y z
N MET A 1 -33.33 -0.37 1.73
CA MET A 1 -32.34 -1.45 1.64
C MET A 1 -32.57 -2.31 0.38
N ILE A 2 -33.72 -2.88 0.19
CA ILE A 2 -34.07 -3.71 -0.99
C ILE A 2 -33.98 -2.95 -2.34
N LEU A 3 -34.30 -1.65 -2.37
CA LEU A 3 -34.14 -0.82 -3.59
C LEU A 3 -32.68 -0.54 -3.95
N LYS A 4 -31.76 -0.43 -2.99
CA LYS A 4 -30.32 -0.21 -3.24
C LYS A 4 -29.59 -1.48 -3.69
N GLU A 5 -29.98 -2.64 -3.17
CA GLU A 5 -29.49 -3.93 -3.69
C GLU A 5 -29.92 -4.17 -5.12
N ARG A 6 -31.17 -3.87 -5.48
CA ARG A 6 -31.66 -3.95 -6.86
C ARG A 6 -30.97 -2.94 -7.79
N VAL A 7 -30.63 -1.75 -7.33
CA VAL A 7 -29.89 -0.76 -8.13
C VAL A 7 -28.44 -1.19 -8.32
N MET A 8 -27.79 -1.78 -7.32
CA MET A 8 -26.44 -2.36 -7.47
C MET A 8 -26.43 -3.59 -8.38
N GLU A 9 -27.42 -4.47 -8.28
CA GLU A 9 -27.56 -5.61 -9.21
C GLU A 9 -27.92 -5.15 -10.63
N MET A 10 -28.76 -4.14 -10.80
CA MET A 10 -29.10 -3.58 -12.09
C MET A 10 -27.92 -2.89 -12.76
N ASN A 11 -27.14 -2.10 -12.02
CA ASN A 11 -25.88 -1.51 -12.54
C ASN A 11 -24.83 -2.58 -12.87
N ARG A 12 -24.73 -3.63 -12.06
CA ARG A 12 -23.85 -4.77 -12.31
C ARG A 12 -24.21 -5.54 -13.59
N ASN A 13 -25.49 -5.68 -13.87
CA ASN A 13 -25.98 -6.34 -15.07
C ASN A 13 -25.92 -5.45 -16.30
N LEU A 14 -26.13 -4.13 -16.17
CA LEU A 14 -25.98 -3.17 -17.27
C LEU A 14 -24.52 -3.07 -17.73
N ILE A 15 -23.58 -3.01 -16.81
CA ILE A 15 -22.15 -2.96 -17.14
C ILE A 15 -21.70 -4.28 -17.79
N LYS A 16 -22.14 -5.44 -17.28
CA LYS A 16 -21.86 -6.73 -17.90
C LYS A 16 -22.42 -6.85 -19.30
N THR A 17 -23.64 -6.37 -19.54
CA THR A 17 -24.33 -6.46 -20.84
C THR A 17 -23.77 -5.42 -21.84
N SER A 18 -23.44 -4.24 -21.38
CA SER A 18 -22.83 -3.19 -22.23
C SER A 18 -21.39 -3.54 -22.65
N LEU A 19 -20.60 -4.16 -21.77
CA LEU A 19 -19.26 -4.62 -22.13
C LEU A 19 -19.27 -5.83 -23.07
N LEU A 20 -20.21 -6.75 -22.90
CA LEU A 20 -20.37 -7.86 -23.86
C LEU A 20 -20.76 -7.34 -25.25
N MET A 21 -21.58 -6.29 -25.35
CA MET A 21 -21.95 -5.67 -26.63
C MET A 21 -20.81 -4.86 -27.27
N ILE A 22 -19.94 -4.22 -26.48
CA ILE A 22 -18.77 -3.52 -27.00
C ILE A 22 -17.75 -4.51 -27.59
N PHE A 23 -17.57 -5.69 -26.96
CA PHE A 23 -16.70 -6.73 -27.50
C PHE A 23 -17.27 -7.43 -28.77
N MET A 24 -18.59 -7.45 -28.95
CA MET A 24 -19.23 -8.05 -30.12
C MET A 24 -19.41 -7.10 -31.31
N SER A 25 -19.21 -5.80 -31.14
CA SER A 25 -19.43 -4.81 -32.20
C SER A 25 -18.14 -4.25 -32.85
N ILE A 26 -16.98 -4.75 -32.49
CA ILE A 26 -15.73 -4.41 -33.17
C ILE A 26 -15.68 -5.28 -34.44
N PRO A 27 -15.75 -4.73 -35.65
CA PRO A 27 -15.57 -5.51 -36.85
C PRO A 27 -14.11 -6.01 -36.88
N VAL A 28 -13.91 -7.30 -36.69
CA VAL A 28 -12.63 -7.97 -36.94
C VAL A 28 -12.47 -7.96 -38.47
N GLY A 29 -11.91 -6.88 -39.00
CA GLY A 29 -11.43 -6.89 -40.36
C GLY A 29 -10.34 -7.94 -40.50
N TYR A 30 -10.57 -8.97 -41.28
CA TYR A 30 -9.53 -9.87 -41.69
C TYR A 30 -8.50 -9.11 -42.54
N SER A 31 -7.54 -8.46 -41.88
CA SER A 31 -6.31 -8.01 -42.54
C SER A 31 -5.26 -9.10 -42.30
N ASN A 32 -4.63 -9.52 -43.39
CA ASN A 32 -3.53 -10.49 -43.35
C ASN A 32 -2.50 -10.06 -42.30
N VAL A 33 -2.40 -10.83 -41.22
CA VAL A 33 -1.41 -10.60 -40.18
C VAL A 33 -0.05 -11.02 -40.72
N VAL A 34 0.70 -10.05 -41.19
CA VAL A 34 2.12 -10.24 -41.52
C VAL A 34 2.86 -10.32 -40.20
N PHE A 35 3.42 -11.47 -39.88
CA PHE A 35 4.30 -11.65 -38.73
C PHE A 35 5.61 -10.90 -38.98
N ALA A 36 5.69 -9.67 -38.49
CA ALA A 36 6.95 -8.94 -38.45
C ALA A 36 7.72 -9.38 -37.18
N GLU A 37 9.02 -9.64 -37.32
CA GLU A 37 9.94 -9.77 -36.20
C GLU A 37 9.74 -8.58 -35.25
N ALA A 38 9.65 -8.87 -33.96
CA ALA A 38 9.40 -7.86 -32.95
C ALA A 38 10.54 -6.83 -32.93
N PRO A 39 10.29 -5.57 -33.34
CA PRO A 39 11.31 -4.57 -33.23
C PRO A 39 11.54 -4.27 -31.73
N VAL A 40 12.78 -4.09 -31.38
CA VAL A 40 13.19 -3.52 -30.08
C VAL A 40 12.70 -2.08 -30.07
N TYR A 41 11.55 -1.81 -29.43
CA TYR A 41 11.02 -0.46 -29.31
C TYR A 41 11.72 0.28 -28.17
N SER A 42 12.37 1.38 -28.50
CA SER A 42 12.58 2.43 -27.52
C SER A 42 11.22 3.05 -27.23
N LEU A 43 10.68 2.82 -26.05
CA LEU A 43 9.46 3.46 -25.61
C LEU A 43 9.71 4.97 -25.48
N ASP A 44 8.80 5.78 -26.03
CA ASP A 44 8.82 7.21 -25.78
C ASP A 44 8.70 7.45 -24.28
N PRO A 45 9.52 8.37 -23.72
CA PRO A 45 9.55 8.59 -22.29
C PRO A 45 8.21 9.13 -21.79
N VAL A 46 7.64 8.46 -20.80
CA VAL A 46 6.47 8.96 -20.09
C VAL A 46 6.92 9.97 -19.04
N TYR A 47 6.34 11.16 -19.07
CA TYR A 47 6.65 12.21 -18.12
C TYR A 47 5.75 12.12 -16.90
N VAL A 48 6.37 12.08 -15.72
CA VAL A 48 5.69 12.19 -14.43
C VAL A 48 5.53 13.67 -14.08
N VAL A 49 4.48 14.03 -13.36
CA VAL A 49 4.32 15.36 -12.76
C VAL A 49 5.59 15.71 -11.99
N GLY A 50 6.22 16.80 -12.31
CA GLY A 50 7.55 17.13 -11.80
C GLY A 50 8.69 16.87 -12.79
N ALA A 51 8.38 16.50 -14.04
CA ALA A 51 9.30 16.45 -15.17
C ALA A 51 10.51 15.54 -15.02
N HIS A 52 10.28 14.30 -14.62
CA HIS A 52 11.37 13.32 -14.58
C HIS A 52 11.17 12.27 -15.66
N LYS A 53 11.99 12.37 -16.70
CA LYS A 53 12.19 11.29 -17.65
C LYS A 53 12.98 10.19 -16.94
N VAL A 54 12.32 9.24 -16.31
CA VAL A 54 12.98 7.99 -15.93
C VAL A 54 13.06 7.17 -17.19
N LEU A 55 14.26 7.02 -17.71
CA LEU A 55 14.47 6.23 -18.90
C LEU A 55 14.28 4.76 -18.60
N ASP A 56 13.83 4.07 -19.63
CA ASP A 56 13.76 2.63 -19.71
C ASP A 56 15.18 2.08 -19.74
N SER A 57 15.85 2.13 -18.57
CA SER A 57 17.18 1.55 -18.43
C SER A 57 16.98 0.08 -18.06
N ASP A 58 17.62 -0.82 -18.80
CA ASP A 58 17.93 -2.11 -18.21
C ASP A 58 18.61 -1.85 -16.85
N LYS A 59 18.44 -2.71 -15.86
CA LYS A 59 19.01 -2.54 -14.50
C LYS A 59 20.52 -2.22 -14.49
N PHE A 60 21.18 -2.33 -15.61
CA PHE A 60 22.60 -2.09 -15.84
C PHE A 60 22.87 -0.91 -16.79
N GLY A 61 21.81 -0.32 -17.37
CA GLY A 61 21.90 0.86 -18.22
C GLY A 61 22.35 2.08 -17.41
N ASN A 62 22.96 2.95 -18.05
CA ASN A 62 23.54 4.27 -17.74
C ASN A 62 22.96 5.07 -16.55
N ILE A 63 22.73 4.41 -15.39
CA ILE A 63 22.22 5.02 -14.17
C ILE A 63 22.98 6.30 -13.79
N ILE A 64 24.27 6.37 -14.18
CA ILE A 64 25.15 7.48 -13.82
C ILE A 64 25.25 8.54 -14.92
N THR A 65 24.98 8.18 -16.17
CA THR A 65 25.17 9.08 -17.31
C THR A 65 23.91 9.77 -17.80
N GLU A 66 22.74 9.31 -17.36
CA GLU A 66 21.47 9.90 -17.80
C GLU A 66 20.97 10.97 -16.85
N GLN A 67 20.86 12.18 -17.35
CA GLN A 67 20.43 13.35 -16.58
C GLN A 67 19.07 13.17 -15.87
N SER A 68 18.22 12.29 -16.38
CA SER A 68 16.89 12.03 -15.84
C SER A 68 16.90 11.33 -14.48
N TYR A 69 17.80 10.41 -14.24
CA TYR A 69 17.96 9.69 -12.96
C TYR A 69 18.30 10.63 -11.81
N TYR A 70 18.88 11.76 -12.10
CA TYR A 70 19.39 12.74 -11.15
C TYR A 70 18.39 13.85 -10.82
N ARG A 71 17.21 13.84 -11.41
CA ARG A 71 16.28 14.96 -11.29
C ARG A 71 15.51 15.00 -9.97
N THR A 72 15.47 13.90 -9.22
CA THR A 72 14.72 13.85 -7.97
C THR A 72 15.50 14.28 -6.73
N GLY A 73 16.81 14.36 -6.82
CA GLY A 73 17.66 14.59 -5.63
C GLY A 73 17.56 13.52 -4.55
N GLY A 74 16.90 12.42 -4.86
CA GLY A 74 16.68 11.27 -4.00
C GLY A 74 17.09 9.97 -4.67
N ASP A 75 16.90 8.86 -4.00
CA ASP A 75 17.09 7.52 -4.55
C ASP A 75 15.81 7.05 -5.24
N VAL A 76 15.90 6.61 -6.50
CA VAL A 76 14.75 6.14 -7.30
C VAL A 76 14.99 4.72 -7.76
N GLU A 77 14.08 3.84 -7.41
CA GLU A 77 14.05 2.47 -7.91
C GLU A 77 12.85 2.31 -8.85
N VAL A 78 13.04 1.56 -9.93
CA VAL A 78 12.01 1.35 -10.94
C VAL A 78 11.83 -0.13 -11.19
N VAL A 79 10.59 -0.60 -11.08
CA VAL A 79 10.18 -1.92 -11.55
C VAL A 79 9.43 -1.72 -12.86
N ASN A 80 10.03 -2.11 -13.97
CA ASN A 80 9.47 -1.92 -15.30
C ASN A 80 8.58 -3.09 -15.74
N ARG A 81 7.87 -2.92 -16.87
CA ARG A 81 6.96 -3.95 -17.41
C ARG A 81 7.65 -5.27 -17.67
N LYS A 82 8.87 -5.25 -18.21
CA LYS A 82 9.62 -6.47 -18.46
C LYS A 82 9.92 -7.25 -17.18
N GLU A 83 10.29 -6.54 -16.12
CA GLU A 83 10.53 -7.15 -14.81
C GLU A 83 9.25 -7.72 -14.20
N ILE A 84 8.12 -7.00 -14.31
CA ILE A 84 6.79 -7.47 -13.89
C ILE A 84 6.45 -8.78 -14.61
N GLU A 85 6.66 -8.84 -15.92
CA GLU A 85 6.36 -10.04 -16.75
C GLU A 85 7.36 -11.17 -16.52
N ASP A 86 8.64 -10.88 -16.38
CA ASP A 86 9.68 -11.91 -16.17
C ASP A 86 9.53 -12.61 -14.80
N HIS A 87 9.05 -11.91 -13.78
CA HIS A 87 8.82 -12.46 -12.43
C HIS A 87 7.38 -12.89 -12.19
N HIS A 88 6.47 -12.58 -13.12
CA HIS A 88 5.04 -12.85 -12.98
C HIS A 88 4.47 -12.31 -11.68
N TYR A 89 4.76 -11.04 -11.36
CA TYR A 89 4.17 -10.39 -10.22
C TYR A 89 2.65 -10.23 -10.40
N ASN A 90 1.89 -10.63 -9.39
CA ASN A 90 0.43 -10.58 -9.44
C ASN A 90 -0.11 -9.26 -8.91
N SER A 91 0.71 -8.48 -8.20
CA SER A 91 0.30 -7.24 -7.57
C SER A 91 1.40 -6.19 -7.54
N ILE A 92 1.02 -4.95 -7.31
CA ILE A 92 1.94 -3.83 -7.14
C ILE A 92 2.80 -4.04 -5.88
N SER A 93 2.19 -4.47 -4.78
CA SER A 93 2.90 -4.77 -3.53
C SER A 93 3.95 -5.86 -3.75
N GLU A 94 3.62 -6.91 -4.47
CA GLU A 94 4.57 -7.97 -4.79
C GLU A 94 5.73 -7.46 -5.64
N ALA A 95 5.45 -6.60 -6.62
CA ALA A 95 6.47 -6.06 -7.51
C ALA A 95 7.52 -5.21 -6.78
N ILE A 96 7.13 -4.52 -5.70
CA ILE A 96 8.03 -3.62 -4.98
C ILE A 96 8.51 -4.14 -3.62
N LYS A 97 8.03 -5.31 -3.15
CA LYS A 97 8.39 -5.85 -1.82
C LYS A 97 9.89 -6.10 -1.62
N SER A 98 10.64 -6.26 -2.71
CA SER A 98 12.09 -6.50 -2.68
C SER A 98 12.92 -5.24 -2.84
N ILE A 99 12.28 -4.07 -3.05
CA ILE A 99 12.99 -2.81 -3.14
C ILE A 99 13.56 -2.45 -1.76
N PRO A 100 14.86 -2.15 -1.65
CA PRO A 100 15.47 -1.78 -0.39
C PRO A 100 14.77 -0.61 0.28
N GLY A 101 14.49 -0.74 1.57
CA GLY A 101 13.77 0.28 2.34
C GLY A 101 12.25 0.19 2.24
N VAL A 102 11.67 -0.59 1.33
CA VAL A 102 10.23 -0.84 1.28
C VAL A 102 9.89 -2.02 2.18
N THR A 103 8.91 -1.85 3.06
CA THR A 103 8.42 -2.92 3.94
C THR A 103 6.91 -2.93 3.98
N PHE A 104 6.33 -4.11 4.15
CA PHE A 104 4.89 -4.32 4.27
C PHE A 104 4.56 -4.97 5.61
N SER A 105 3.41 -4.62 6.19
CA SER A 105 2.90 -5.30 7.39
C SER A 105 2.47 -6.73 7.09
N ASN A 106 1.97 -6.97 5.88
CA ASN A 106 1.39 -8.25 5.47
C ASN A 106 1.78 -8.64 4.04
N PRO A 107 3.09 -8.86 3.74
CA PRO A 107 3.60 -8.95 2.37
C PRO A 107 3.14 -10.19 1.60
N GLY A 108 2.55 -11.18 2.28
CA GLY A 108 2.13 -12.44 1.69
C GLY A 108 0.63 -12.59 1.45
N TYR A 109 -0.18 -11.62 1.90
CA TYR A 109 -1.64 -11.69 1.81
C TYR A 109 -2.25 -10.51 1.07
N ARG A 110 -3.35 -10.73 0.38
CA ARG A 110 -4.29 -9.71 -0.08
C ARG A 110 -5.31 -9.38 1.01
N ALA A 111 -5.69 -10.38 1.80
CA ALA A 111 -6.60 -10.23 2.93
C ALA A 111 -6.02 -9.29 3.99
N ASN A 112 -6.87 -8.48 4.57
CA ASN A 112 -6.51 -7.49 5.57
C ASN A 112 -6.83 -7.98 6.98
N TRP A 113 -6.00 -7.62 7.96
CA TRP A 113 -6.24 -8.01 9.34
C TRP A 113 -7.45 -7.29 9.93
N TYR A 114 -8.30 -8.05 10.60
CA TYR A 114 -9.44 -7.51 11.30
C TYR A 114 -9.01 -6.57 12.44
N GLY A 115 -9.62 -5.41 12.51
CA GLY A 115 -9.45 -4.44 13.59
C GLY A 115 -8.28 -3.46 13.43
N TYR A 116 -7.20 -3.81 12.73
CA TYR A 116 -5.98 -3.00 12.74
C TYR A 116 -5.63 -2.35 11.40
N ALA A 117 -5.90 -3.02 10.33
CA ALA A 117 -5.71 -2.52 8.98
C ALA A 117 -6.78 -3.12 8.08
N ALA A 118 -8.02 -3.06 8.53
CA ALA A 118 -9.14 -3.78 7.92
C ALA A 118 -9.40 -3.43 6.45
N TYR A 119 -8.73 -2.43 5.91
CA TYR A 119 -8.95 -1.97 4.54
C TYR A 119 -7.69 -1.95 3.69
N CYS A 120 -6.51 -2.13 4.27
CA CYS A 120 -5.29 -2.03 3.50
C CYS A 120 -4.09 -2.77 4.10
N ASN A 121 -3.19 -3.22 3.22
CA ASN A 121 -1.88 -3.74 3.57
C ASN A 121 -0.92 -2.58 3.78
N ALA A 122 -0.61 -2.26 5.03
CA ALA A 122 0.26 -1.16 5.37
C ALA A 122 1.68 -1.36 4.82
N PHE A 123 2.23 -0.31 4.27
CA PHE A 123 3.60 -0.31 3.78
C PHE A 123 4.37 0.93 4.25
N SER A 124 5.69 0.84 4.21
CA SER A 124 6.57 1.96 4.54
C SER A 124 7.75 2.05 3.58
N ILE A 125 8.27 3.26 3.44
CA ILE A 125 9.57 3.50 2.79
C ILE A 125 10.50 4.08 3.84
N ASN A 126 11.68 3.49 3.99
CA ASN A 126 12.67 3.88 5.00
C ASN A 126 12.09 3.88 6.44
N GLY A 127 11.13 2.99 6.69
CA GLY A 127 10.47 2.88 7.97
C GLY A 127 9.40 3.94 8.25
N ASP A 128 9.05 4.79 7.27
CA ASP A 128 7.99 5.77 7.41
C ASP A 128 6.79 5.41 6.53
N THR A 129 5.61 5.33 7.11
CA THR A 129 4.37 5.00 6.43
C THR A 129 3.68 6.20 5.79
N ARG A 130 4.18 7.42 6.04
CA ARG A 130 3.72 8.63 5.34
C ARG A 130 4.29 8.65 3.93
N VAL A 131 3.77 7.78 3.08
CA VAL A 131 4.16 7.60 1.68
C VAL A 131 3.02 8.09 0.80
N VAL A 132 3.34 8.93 -0.16
CA VAL A 132 2.39 9.42 -1.16
C VAL A 132 2.32 8.44 -2.32
N VAL A 133 1.12 8.04 -2.70
CA VAL A 133 0.87 7.17 -3.87
C VAL A 133 0.30 8.00 -5.00
N LEU A 134 0.86 7.81 -6.19
CA LEU A 134 0.47 8.49 -7.42
C LEU A 134 0.09 7.47 -8.50
N VAL A 135 -0.86 7.85 -9.36
CA VAL A 135 -1.11 7.21 -10.65
C VAL A 135 -0.89 8.24 -11.74
N ASP A 136 0.05 7.97 -12.64
CA ASP A 136 0.48 8.90 -13.70
C ASP A 136 0.76 10.31 -13.16
N GLY A 137 1.37 10.38 -11.97
CA GLY A 137 1.70 11.62 -11.28
C GLY A 137 0.56 12.27 -10.50
N ARG A 138 -0.67 11.77 -10.56
CA ARG A 138 -1.81 12.25 -9.78
C ARG A 138 -1.87 11.53 -8.43
N ARG A 139 -2.02 12.28 -7.37
CA ARG A 139 -2.20 11.76 -6.02
C ARG A 139 -3.54 11.02 -5.87
N VAL A 140 -3.53 9.84 -5.24
CA VAL A 140 -4.72 8.97 -5.12
C VAL A 140 -5.38 8.99 -3.75
N ASP A 141 -4.72 9.50 -2.71
CA ASP A 141 -5.31 9.59 -1.37
C ASP A 141 -6.27 10.77 -1.23
N ASN A 142 -7.17 10.66 -0.27
CA ASN A 142 -8.21 11.66 -0.01
C ASN A 142 -7.68 12.73 0.96
N PRO A 143 -7.86 14.05 0.70
CA PRO A 143 -7.40 15.11 1.60
C PRO A 143 -8.16 15.19 2.94
N ALA A 144 -9.37 14.63 3.03
CA ALA A 144 -10.19 14.69 4.24
C ALA A 144 -9.99 13.48 5.16
N THR A 145 -9.62 12.34 4.61
CA THR A 145 -9.49 11.09 5.35
C THR A 145 -8.31 10.26 4.87
N GLU A 146 -7.89 9.32 5.68
CA GLU A 146 -6.96 8.25 5.30
C GLU A 146 -7.67 6.92 5.50
N LEU A 147 -7.46 6.00 4.60
CA LEU A 147 -7.91 4.64 4.80
C LEU A 147 -7.28 4.09 6.06
N PHE A 148 -8.08 3.44 6.86
CA PHE A 148 -7.80 2.96 8.19
C PHE A 148 -6.40 2.38 8.37
N GLY A 149 -5.56 3.12 9.02
CA GLY A 149 -4.49 2.56 9.79
C GLY A 149 -4.89 2.57 11.24
N ASP A 150 -4.74 1.50 11.95
CA ASP A 150 -4.74 1.58 13.38
C ASP A 150 -3.61 2.50 13.80
N SER A 151 -3.97 3.63 14.33
CA SER A 151 -3.05 4.62 14.82
C SER A 151 -2.40 4.21 16.15
N SER A 152 -2.80 3.10 16.76
CA SER A 152 -2.09 2.51 17.89
C SER A 152 -0.68 2.08 17.47
N VAL A 153 -0.50 1.75 16.21
CA VAL A 153 0.80 1.57 15.59
C VAL A 153 1.06 2.83 14.78
N SER A 154 1.92 3.72 15.24
CA SER A 154 2.34 4.93 14.48
C SER A 154 2.86 4.61 13.08
N ALA A 155 2.82 3.36 12.72
CA ALA A 155 3.19 2.75 11.47
C ALA A 155 2.16 2.91 10.34
N SER A 156 1.00 3.53 10.57
CA SER A 156 -0.13 3.38 9.63
C SER A 156 -0.67 4.71 9.10
N LYS A 157 0.18 5.69 8.90
CA LYS A 157 -0.22 7.00 8.38
C LYS A 157 -0.08 7.07 6.87
N GLY A 158 -1.02 7.68 6.19
CA GLY A 158 -0.96 7.91 4.75
C GLY A 158 -1.35 6.68 3.92
N MET A 159 -2.27 5.87 4.39
CA MET A 159 -2.49 4.54 3.83
C MET A 159 -3.39 4.53 2.61
N THR A 160 -2.81 4.07 1.52
CA THR A 160 -3.51 3.62 0.32
C THR A 160 -3.14 2.15 0.12
N ASP A 161 -4.11 1.26 -0.05
CA ASP A 161 -3.80 -0.12 -0.44
C ASP A 161 -3.35 -0.14 -1.89
N LEU A 162 -2.08 -0.48 -2.12
CA LEU A 162 -1.45 -0.45 -3.44
C LEU A 162 -2.13 -1.40 -4.41
N ASP A 163 -2.55 -2.56 -3.94
CA ASP A 163 -3.13 -3.61 -4.77
C ASP A 163 -4.57 -3.29 -5.17
N GLN A 164 -5.21 -2.37 -4.44
CA GLN A 164 -6.54 -1.85 -4.76
C GLN A 164 -6.51 -0.60 -5.66
N VAL A 165 -5.35 -0.02 -5.97
CA VAL A 165 -5.25 1.17 -6.83
C VAL A 165 -5.56 0.84 -8.27
N THR A 166 -4.90 -0.17 -8.82
CA THR A 166 -5.16 -0.71 -10.15
C THR A 166 -4.54 -2.10 -10.26
N ASN A 167 -5.01 -2.91 -11.21
CA ASN A 167 -4.41 -4.23 -11.40
C ASN A 167 -3.02 -4.12 -12.07
N ILE A 168 -2.17 -5.11 -11.81
CA ILE A 168 -0.78 -5.14 -12.29
C ILE A 168 -0.67 -5.22 -13.82
N GLU A 169 -1.68 -5.76 -14.53
CA GLU A 169 -1.68 -5.83 -16.00
C GLU A 169 -1.79 -4.44 -16.62
N ASN A 170 -2.38 -3.48 -15.89
CA ASN A 170 -2.50 -2.09 -16.31
C ASN A 170 -1.22 -1.25 -16.06
N VAL A 171 -0.23 -1.81 -15.38
CA VAL A 171 0.98 -1.11 -14.95
C VAL A 171 2.09 -1.26 -15.99
N GLU A 172 2.64 -0.14 -16.47
CA GLU A 172 3.85 -0.08 -17.30
C GLU A 172 5.10 -0.14 -16.46
N LYS A 173 5.12 0.63 -15.36
CA LYS A 173 6.20 0.62 -14.37
C LYS A 173 5.73 1.19 -13.04
N VAL A 174 6.45 0.82 -11.98
CA VAL A 174 6.32 1.42 -10.66
C VAL A 174 7.62 2.12 -10.30
N GLU A 175 7.55 3.38 -9.97
CA GLU A 175 8.67 4.20 -9.52
C GLU A 175 8.58 4.39 -8.00
N VAL A 176 9.60 3.98 -7.27
CA VAL A 176 9.71 4.17 -5.82
C VAL A 176 10.78 5.22 -5.55
N ILE A 177 10.36 6.41 -5.14
CA ILE A 177 11.21 7.56 -4.86
C ILE A 177 11.44 7.62 -3.36
N LYS A 178 12.66 7.33 -2.93
CA LYS A 178 13.07 7.32 -1.53
C LYS A 178 13.69 8.68 -1.18
N GLY A 179 13.12 9.36 -0.22
CA GLY A 179 13.56 10.67 0.17
C GLY A 179 12.64 11.79 -0.32
N PRO A 180 13.05 13.06 -0.22
CA PRO A 180 12.14 14.17 -0.33
C PRO A 180 11.65 14.40 -1.76
N GLY A 181 10.46 13.89 -2.05
CA GLY A 181 9.62 14.34 -3.17
C GLY A 181 8.56 15.36 -2.74
N ALA A 182 8.64 15.81 -1.49
CA ALA A 182 7.56 16.53 -0.83
C ALA A 182 7.19 17.86 -1.48
N SER A 183 8.10 18.56 -2.10
CA SER A 183 7.78 19.85 -2.73
C SER A 183 6.86 19.69 -3.94
N VAL A 184 7.05 18.66 -4.73
CA VAL A 184 6.23 18.41 -5.93
C VAL A 184 5.06 17.49 -5.63
N TYR A 185 5.31 16.38 -4.92
CA TYR A 185 4.34 15.32 -4.78
C TYR A 185 3.44 15.41 -3.55
N GLY A 186 3.90 16.05 -2.48
CA GLY A 186 3.13 16.25 -1.26
C GLY A 186 3.99 16.63 -0.06
N ALA A 187 3.54 17.60 0.72
CA ALA A 187 4.24 18.05 1.93
C ALA A 187 4.37 16.97 3.01
N ASP A 188 3.57 15.93 2.92
CA ASP A 188 3.47 14.79 3.82
C ASP A 188 4.21 13.53 3.33
N ALA A 189 4.90 13.58 2.19
CA ALA A 189 5.72 12.49 1.65
C ALA A 189 7.02 12.27 2.46
N THR A 190 6.88 11.97 3.75
CA THR A 190 8.03 11.82 4.68
C THR A 190 8.85 10.57 4.37
N GLY A 191 8.20 9.46 4.08
CA GLY A 191 8.85 8.21 3.67
C GLY A 191 9.31 8.25 2.23
N GLY A 192 8.54 8.88 1.36
CA GLY A 192 8.80 8.92 -0.07
C GLY A 192 7.52 8.89 -0.91
N VAL A 193 7.69 8.51 -2.16
CA VAL A 193 6.60 8.48 -3.15
C VAL A 193 6.63 7.16 -3.92
N ILE A 194 5.47 6.58 -4.15
CA ILE A 194 5.26 5.48 -5.10
C ILE A 194 4.44 6.04 -6.27
N ASN A 195 4.98 5.99 -7.48
CA ASN A 195 4.30 6.45 -8.67
C ASN A 195 4.05 5.27 -9.62
N ILE A 196 2.79 4.99 -9.85
CA ILE A 196 2.31 3.91 -10.71
C ILE A 196 2.04 4.50 -12.08
N ILE A 197 2.78 4.07 -13.09
CA ILE A 197 2.60 4.54 -14.47
C ILE A 197 1.76 3.52 -15.22
N THR A 198 0.66 3.98 -15.80
CA THR A 198 -0.26 3.14 -16.55
C THR A 198 0.19 2.89 -17.99
N ARG A 199 -0.17 1.72 -18.54
CA ARG A 199 0.16 1.33 -19.91
C ARG A 199 -0.57 2.20 -20.90
N LYS A 200 0.14 2.62 -21.94
CA LYS A 200 -0.40 3.33 -23.12
C LYS A 200 -0.92 2.38 -24.18
N GLY A 201 -1.78 2.92 -25.05
CA GLY A 201 -2.12 2.28 -26.31
C GLY A 201 -0.90 2.12 -27.23
N THR A 202 -0.91 1.13 -28.07
CA THR A 202 0.17 0.79 -29.02
C THR A 202 -0.16 1.20 -30.45
N LYS A 203 0.88 1.43 -31.27
CA LYS A 203 0.73 1.75 -32.70
C LYS A 203 0.31 0.53 -33.56
N VAL A 204 0.39 -0.66 -33.00
CA VAL A 204 -0.03 -1.92 -33.62
C VAL A 204 -0.94 -2.64 -32.64
N THR A 205 -2.02 -3.21 -33.12
CA THR A 205 -2.94 -3.98 -32.28
C THR A 205 -2.20 -5.15 -31.64
N ARG A 206 -2.29 -5.24 -30.31
CA ARG A 206 -1.68 -6.29 -29.49
C ARG A 206 -2.65 -6.68 -28.38
N GLY A 207 -2.65 -7.95 -28.05
CA GLY A 207 -3.40 -8.43 -26.92
C GLY A 207 -2.60 -9.46 -26.13
N ALA A 208 -3.04 -9.72 -24.91
CA ALA A 208 -2.50 -10.79 -24.09
C ALA A 208 -3.61 -11.45 -23.27
N ILE A 209 -3.50 -12.74 -23.10
CA ILE A 209 -4.32 -13.54 -22.19
C ILE A 209 -3.36 -14.27 -21.27
N GLU A 210 -3.61 -14.21 -19.98
CA GLU A 210 -2.85 -14.95 -18.98
C GLU A 210 -3.82 -15.72 -18.09
N LEU A 211 -3.52 -16.99 -17.89
CA LEU A 211 -4.28 -17.92 -17.07
C LEU A 211 -3.31 -18.62 -16.11
N ALA A 212 -3.60 -18.59 -14.82
CA ALA A 212 -2.80 -19.33 -13.86
C ALA A 212 -3.67 -20.02 -12.81
N THR A 213 -3.13 -21.08 -12.24
CA THR A 213 -3.71 -21.82 -11.13
C THR A 213 -2.62 -22.21 -10.14
N GLY A 214 -2.97 -22.31 -8.86
CA GLY A 214 -1.98 -22.55 -7.83
C GLY A 214 -2.53 -23.15 -6.55
N SER A 215 -1.68 -23.17 -5.53
CA SER A 215 -2.01 -23.59 -4.18
C SER A 215 -3.24 -22.86 -3.64
N TRP A 216 -3.96 -23.51 -2.73
CA TRP A 216 -5.11 -22.95 -2.02
C TRP A 216 -6.26 -22.50 -2.94
N LYS A 217 -6.46 -23.21 -4.08
CA LYS A 217 -7.45 -22.85 -5.11
C LYS A 217 -7.22 -21.45 -5.69
N HIS A 218 -5.96 -21.07 -5.81
CA HIS A 218 -5.59 -19.81 -6.45
C HIS A 218 -5.84 -19.89 -7.95
N HIS A 219 -6.51 -18.89 -8.51
CA HIS A 219 -6.78 -18.73 -9.93
C HIS A 219 -6.58 -17.27 -10.34
N LEU A 220 -5.88 -17.05 -11.44
CA LEU A 220 -5.64 -15.76 -12.06
C LEU A 220 -6.11 -15.78 -13.52
N TYR A 221 -6.85 -14.75 -13.90
CA TYR A 221 -7.33 -14.51 -15.26
C TYR A 221 -7.05 -13.05 -15.62
N ASN A 222 -6.14 -12.84 -16.58
CA ASN A 222 -5.85 -11.51 -17.10
C ASN A 222 -6.12 -11.50 -18.61
N ILE A 223 -6.68 -10.39 -19.09
CA ILE A 223 -6.80 -10.10 -20.51
C ILE A 223 -6.47 -8.63 -20.73
N SER A 224 -5.70 -8.34 -21.79
CA SER A 224 -5.45 -6.98 -22.21
C SER A 224 -5.49 -6.87 -23.74
N LEU A 225 -5.88 -5.69 -24.22
CA LEU A 225 -5.92 -5.33 -25.63
C LEU A 225 -5.46 -3.89 -25.77
N SER A 226 -4.60 -3.63 -26.74
CA SER A 226 -4.15 -2.29 -27.09
C SER A 226 -4.02 -2.15 -28.59
N GLY A 227 -4.17 -0.92 -29.09
CA GLY A 227 -4.02 -0.68 -30.52
C GLY A 227 -4.27 0.77 -30.90
N PRO A 228 -4.07 1.10 -32.20
CA PRO A 228 -4.37 2.40 -32.75
C PRO A 228 -5.87 2.54 -33.07
N VAL A 229 -6.33 3.80 -33.08
CA VAL A 229 -7.61 4.22 -33.62
C VAL A 229 -7.32 5.36 -34.61
N GLY A 230 -7.16 4.99 -35.92
CA GLY A 230 -6.58 5.89 -36.89
C GLY A 230 -5.11 6.23 -36.59
N ASP A 231 -4.65 7.39 -37.06
CA ASP A 231 -3.22 7.75 -36.98
C ASP A 231 -2.86 8.49 -35.69
N LYS A 232 -3.85 9.12 -35.04
CA LYS A 232 -3.63 10.03 -33.90
C LYS A 232 -4.06 9.49 -32.55
N TYR A 233 -4.77 8.38 -32.52
CA TYR A 233 -5.35 7.86 -31.28
C TYR A 233 -4.89 6.44 -31.01
N SER A 234 -4.81 6.09 -29.74
CA SER A 234 -4.54 4.73 -29.30
C SER A 234 -5.33 4.40 -28.04
N TYR A 235 -5.50 3.12 -27.79
CA TYR A 235 -6.20 2.64 -26.61
C TYR A 235 -5.44 1.49 -25.94
N PHE A 236 -5.64 1.36 -24.65
CA PHE A 236 -5.28 0.20 -23.85
C PHE A 236 -6.47 -0.16 -22.95
N VAL A 237 -6.89 -1.41 -22.97
CA VAL A 237 -7.95 -1.93 -22.10
C VAL A 237 -7.47 -3.22 -21.44
N SER A 238 -7.72 -3.38 -20.18
CA SER A 238 -7.45 -4.63 -19.45
C SER A 238 -8.60 -5.00 -18.53
N ALA A 239 -8.75 -6.31 -18.30
CA ALA A 239 -9.62 -6.85 -17.28
C ALA A 239 -8.90 -7.99 -16.57
N ASN A 240 -9.10 -8.09 -15.26
CA ASN A 240 -8.53 -9.14 -14.45
C ASN A 240 -9.55 -9.72 -13.49
N ARG A 241 -9.30 -10.95 -13.08
CA ARG A 241 -9.94 -11.59 -11.94
C ARG A 241 -8.93 -12.48 -11.26
N GLU A 242 -8.76 -12.29 -9.98
CA GLU A 242 -7.90 -13.11 -9.12
C GLU A 242 -8.69 -13.60 -7.91
N MET A 243 -8.48 -14.84 -7.50
CA MET A 243 -9.12 -15.41 -6.32
C MET A 243 -8.24 -16.47 -5.68
N SER A 244 -8.29 -16.57 -4.37
CA SER A 244 -7.64 -17.62 -3.59
C SER A 244 -8.53 -18.06 -2.44
N GLY A 245 -8.40 -19.33 -2.05
CA GLY A 245 -8.92 -19.81 -0.78
C GLY A 245 -8.00 -19.47 0.38
N ASP A 246 -8.34 -19.94 1.58
CA ASP A 246 -7.51 -19.72 2.76
C ASP A 246 -6.13 -20.36 2.60
N SER A 247 -5.09 -19.62 2.99
CA SER A 247 -3.71 -20.05 2.93
C SER A 247 -3.33 -21.00 4.07
N TYR A 248 -2.16 -21.61 3.93
CA TYR A 248 -1.52 -22.38 4.99
C TYR A 248 -0.20 -21.70 5.37
N PHE A 249 0.21 -21.86 6.61
CA PHE A 249 1.49 -21.40 7.13
C PHE A 249 2.23 -22.54 7.84
N TYR A 250 3.55 -22.43 7.90
CA TYR A 250 4.34 -23.34 8.72
C TYR A 250 4.45 -22.77 10.13
N ASP A 251 3.87 -23.47 11.10
CA ASP A 251 3.93 -23.09 12.51
C ASP A 251 5.20 -23.66 13.15
N ARG A 252 6.13 -22.76 13.49
CA ARG A 252 7.39 -23.15 14.16
C ARG A 252 7.15 -23.74 15.54
N MET A 253 6.07 -23.43 16.22
CA MET A 253 5.76 -23.92 17.55
C MET A 253 5.27 -25.35 17.55
N THR A 254 4.61 -25.79 16.49
CA THR A 254 4.13 -27.16 16.32
C THR A 254 4.98 -27.99 15.36
N GLY A 255 5.81 -27.34 14.54
CA GLY A 255 6.61 -27.98 13.50
C GLY A 255 5.78 -28.50 12.31
N ALA A 256 4.57 -27.99 12.10
CA ALA A 256 3.65 -28.47 11.07
C ALA A 256 3.03 -27.33 10.26
N ASN A 257 2.45 -27.69 9.09
CA ASN A 257 1.66 -26.74 8.32
C ASN A 257 0.22 -26.72 8.83
N HIS A 258 -0.28 -25.52 9.08
CA HIS A 258 -1.66 -25.30 9.52
C HIS A 258 -2.38 -24.32 8.62
N LYS A 259 -3.70 -24.42 8.58
CA LYS A 259 -4.55 -23.50 7.84
C LYS A 259 -4.66 -22.16 8.59
N TYR A 260 -4.46 -21.07 7.88
CA TYR A 260 -4.77 -19.74 8.38
C TYR A 260 -6.14 -19.32 7.83
N TYR A 261 -7.13 -19.38 8.68
CA TYR A 261 -8.51 -19.15 8.30
C TYR A 261 -8.76 -17.68 7.93
N ASN A 262 -9.71 -17.50 7.03
CA ASN A 262 -10.20 -16.20 6.58
C ASN A 262 -9.17 -15.34 5.83
N THR A 263 -8.18 -16.00 5.20
CA THR A 263 -7.18 -15.35 4.33
C THR A 263 -7.54 -15.43 2.86
N HIS A 264 -8.74 -15.93 2.53
CA HIS A 264 -9.24 -15.99 1.16
C HIS A 264 -9.54 -14.59 0.62
N TYR A 265 -9.43 -14.44 -0.70
CA TYR A 265 -9.77 -13.19 -1.37
C TYR A 265 -10.33 -13.43 -2.77
N LYS A 266 -11.04 -12.41 -3.28
CA LYS A 266 -11.51 -12.35 -4.65
C LYS A 266 -11.51 -10.90 -5.11
N GLU A 267 -10.74 -10.61 -6.13
CA GLU A 267 -10.57 -9.27 -6.72
C GLU A 267 -10.89 -9.30 -8.21
N GLU A 268 -11.52 -8.25 -8.70
CA GLU A 268 -11.88 -8.07 -10.12
C GLU A 268 -11.62 -6.61 -10.50
N GLY A 269 -11.09 -6.37 -11.69
CA GLY A 269 -10.83 -5.02 -12.17
C GLY A 269 -10.98 -4.87 -13.67
N ILE A 270 -11.30 -3.65 -14.08
CA ILE A 270 -11.32 -3.23 -15.49
C ILE A 270 -10.65 -1.87 -15.54
N SER A 271 -9.71 -1.70 -16.46
CA SER A 271 -9.09 -0.41 -16.73
C SER A 271 -9.10 -0.12 -18.22
N ALA A 272 -9.32 1.14 -18.55
CA ALA A 272 -9.29 1.62 -19.93
C ALA A 272 -8.53 2.94 -20.01
N ARG A 273 -7.62 3.05 -20.95
CA ARG A 273 -6.90 4.26 -21.26
C ARG A 273 -7.04 4.57 -22.75
N PHE A 274 -7.32 5.83 -23.04
CA PHE A 274 -7.37 6.36 -24.38
C PHE A 274 -6.38 7.54 -24.46
N ASP A 275 -5.50 7.49 -25.45
CA ASP A 275 -4.52 8.55 -25.72
C ASP A 275 -4.77 9.11 -27.12
N GLY A 276 -4.85 10.44 -27.24
CA GLY A 276 -4.93 11.17 -28.52
C GLY A 276 -3.72 12.08 -28.64
N GLU A 277 -2.92 11.92 -29.69
CA GLU A 277 -1.78 12.78 -30.03
C GLU A 277 -2.17 13.61 -31.24
N PHE A 278 -2.54 14.88 -31.03
CA PHE A 278 -3.03 15.76 -32.10
C PHE A 278 -1.89 16.32 -32.94
N ASP A 279 -0.81 16.72 -32.26
CA ASP A 279 0.45 17.21 -32.79
C ASP A 279 1.56 17.09 -31.69
N ASP A 280 2.75 17.66 -31.93
CA ASP A 280 3.89 17.57 -31.02
C ASP A 280 3.63 18.25 -29.66
N ASP A 281 2.75 19.24 -29.60
CA ASP A 281 2.44 20.02 -28.42
C ASP A 281 1.14 19.59 -27.73
N HIS A 282 0.18 19.03 -28.47
CA HIS A 282 -1.17 18.79 -27.95
C HIS A 282 -1.52 17.32 -27.90
N SER A 283 -1.92 16.87 -26.72
CA SER A 283 -2.42 15.50 -26.51
C SER A 283 -3.53 15.45 -25.46
N LEU A 284 -4.33 14.40 -25.54
CA LEU A 284 -5.41 14.10 -24.60
C LEU A 284 -5.20 12.69 -24.06
N ARG A 285 -5.29 12.53 -22.76
CA ARG A 285 -5.36 11.23 -22.08
C ARG A 285 -6.66 11.15 -21.30
N VAL A 286 -7.38 10.05 -21.47
CA VAL A 286 -8.53 9.68 -20.65
C VAL A 286 -8.25 8.32 -20.04
N TRP A 287 -8.26 8.24 -18.73
CA TRP A 287 -8.08 6.99 -18.00
C TRP A 287 -9.28 6.72 -17.08
N PHE A 288 -9.80 5.52 -17.18
CA PHE A 288 -10.86 5.01 -16.34
C PHE A 288 -10.38 3.72 -15.68
N ASN A 289 -10.68 3.56 -14.39
CA ASN A 289 -10.34 2.36 -13.63
C ASN A 289 -11.49 1.99 -12.70
N HIS A 290 -11.85 0.72 -12.71
CA HIS A 290 -12.83 0.13 -11.82
C HIS A 290 -12.24 -1.11 -11.16
N ASN A 291 -12.16 -1.11 -9.84
CA ASN A 291 -11.72 -2.26 -9.06
C ASN A 291 -12.76 -2.60 -8.00
N ASN A 292 -13.02 -3.88 -7.82
CA ASN A 292 -13.81 -4.37 -6.71
C ASN A 292 -13.17 -5.63 -6.13
N GLY A 293 -13.34 -5.81 -4.83
CA GLY A 293 -12.80 -6.98 -4.14
C GLY A 293 -13.62 -7.34 -2.92
N LYS A 294 -13.37 -8.57 -2.49
CA LYS A 294 -13.90 -9.14 -1.26
C LYS A 294 -12.79 -9.98 -0.64
N ASP A 295 -12.25 -9.48 0.46
CA ASP A 295 -11.09 -10.04 1.11
C ASP A 295 -11.46 -10.48 2.52
N GLY A 296 -11.10 -11.70 2.91
CA GLY A 296 -11.26 -12.17 4.26
C GLY A 296 -10.49 -11.28 5.25
N CYS A 297 -10.96 -11.23 6.49
CA CYS A 297 -10.28 -10.50 7.57
C CYS A 297 -9.74 -11.51 8.59
N PRO A 298 -8.55 -12.10 8.38
CA PRO A 298 -7.94 -12.93 9.40
C PRO A 298 -7.60 -12.06 10.62
N ASN A 299 -7.82 -12.62 11.79
CA ASN A 299 -7.30 -12.05 13.01
C ASN A 299 -6.05 -12.83 13.43
N ASP A 300 -6.05 -13.50 14.56
CA ASP A 300 -4.93 -14.33 14.96
C ASP A 300 -5.01 -15.71 14.32
N ALA A 301 -3.86 -16.31 14.05
CA ALA A 301 -3.81 -17.73 13.76
C ALA A 301 -4.12 -18.54 15.03
N ILE A 302 -4.75 -19.67 14.87
CA ILE A 302 -5.03 -20.60 15.95
C ILE A 302 -3.71 -21.02 16.61
N ASP A 303 -3.68 -21.11 17.93
CA ASP A 303 -2.59 -21.75 18.66
C ASP A 303 -2.79 -23.26 18.69
N TYR A 304 -2.28 -23.91 17.66
CA TYR A 304 -2.47 -25.35 17.47
C TYR A 304 -1.81 -26.24 18.54
N ARG A 305 -0.98 -25.69 19.41
CA ARG A 305 -0.44 -26.44 20.60
C ARG A 305 -1.55 -26.76 21.58
N TYR A 306 -2.53 -25.88 21.68
CA TYR A 306 -3.63 -25.96 22.66
C TYR A 306 -5.01 -26.05 21.98
N TRP A 307 -5.02 -26.09 20.64
CA TRP A 307 -6.26 -26.19 19.90
C TRP A 307 -6.76 -27.62 19.80
N ASN A 308 -7.94 -27.86 20.30
CA ASN A 308 -8.72 -29.05 20.02
C ASN A 308 -10.08 -28.62 19.55
N GLU A 309 -10.44 -28.94 18.31
CA GLU A 309 -11.74 -28.55 17.70
C GLU A 309 -12.95 -29.02 18.50
N THR A 310 -12.78 -30.02 19.36
CA THR A 310 -13.83 -30.55 20.24
C THR A 310 -13.85 -29.91 21.64
N ASP A 311 -12.86 -29.07 21.97
CA ASP A 311 -12.69 -28.57 23.35
C ASP A 311 -12.86 -27.05 23.47
N TRP A 312 -13.88 -26.53 22.79
CA TRP A 312 -14.24 -25.12 22.83
C TRP A 312 -14.49 -24.59 24.26
N ASN A 313 -15.10 -25.41 25.11
CA ASN A 313 -15.38 -25.03 26.49
C ASN A 313 -14.08 -24.72 27.25
N ARG A 314 -13.01 -25.49 27.02
CA ARG A 314 -11.73 -25.25 27.66
C ARG A 314 -11.07 -23.96 27.18
N ILE A 315 -11.19 -23.65 25.88
CA ILE A 315 -10.63 -22.42 25.32
C ILE A 315 -11.30 -21.20 25.95
N ILE A 316 -12.62 -21.25 26.10
CA ILE A 316 -13.38 -20.16 26.71
C ILE A 316 -13.13 -20.10 28.20
N ASP A 317 -13.14 -21.25 28.90
CA ASP A 317 -12.87 -21.29 30.32
C ASP A 317 -11.46 -20.77 30.64
N ASN A 318 -10.46 -21.05 29.80
CA ASN A 318 -9.13 -20.47 29.93
C ASN A 318 -9.12 -18.96 29.69
N ALA A 319 -9.84 -18.47 28.68
CA ALA A 319 -9.95 -17.04 28.42
C ALA A 319 -10.70 -16.27 29.53
N GLN A 320 -11.73 -16.88 30.11
CA GLN A 320 -12.52 -16.28 31.19
C GLN A 320 -11.91 -16.44 32.58
N ASN A 321 -11.36 -17.62 32.92
CA ASN A 321 -10.94 -17.93 34.29
C ASN A 321 -9.53 -17.49 34.61
N ASN A 322 -8.66 -17.33 33.62
CA ASN A 322 -7.30 -16.83 33.86
C ASN A 322 -7.20 -15.30 33.93
N GLY A 323 -8.33 -14.56 33.72
CA GLY A 323 -8.52 -13.16 34.12
C GLY A 323 -7.53 -12.13 33.54
N LYS A 324 -6.59 -12.55 32.74
CA LYS A 324 -5.54 -11.74 32.15
C LYS A 324 -5.70 -11.64 30.63
N LEU A 325 -6.72 -10.96 30.22
CA LEU A 325 -6.78 -10.37 28.88
C LEU A 325 -5.52 -9.49 28.72
N GLY A 326 -4.63 -9.89 27.83
CA GLY A 326 -3.35 -9.22 27.61
C GLY A 326 -2.13 -10.03 28.06
N ASP A 327 -2.30 -11.22 28.60
CA ASP A 327 -1.20 -12.16 28.82
C ASP A 327 -0.93 -12.89 27.50
N THR A 328 0.11 -12.45 26.79
CA THR A 328 0.52 -13.00 25.49
C THR A 328 0.93 -14.47 25.56
N ASP A 329 1.17 -14.99 26.76
CA ASP A 329 1.48 -16.40 27.01
C ASP A 329 0.21 -17.22 27.29
N ASN A 330 -0.97 -16.58 27.35
CA ASN A 330 -2.22 -17.28 27.55
C ASN A 330 -2.76 -17.84 26.21
N PRO A 331 -2.72 -19.16 25.99
CA PRO A 331 -3.15 -19.78 24.73
C PRO A 331 -4.65 -19.59 24.45
N GLY A 332 -5.45 -19.39 25.49
CA GLY A 332 -6.88 -19.11 25.31
C GLY A 332 -7.16 -17.76 24.67
N TYR A 333 -6.36 -16.77 24.96
CA TYR A 333 -6.51 -15.42 24.40
C TYR A 333 -6.34 -15.41 22.89
N ARG A 334 -5.24 -15.98 22.38
CA ARG A 334 -4.97 -16.08 20.95
C ARG A 334 -6.10 -16.82 20.21
N ASN A 335 -6.55 -17.94 20.77
CA ASN A 335 -7.59 -18.75 20.16
C ASN A 335 -8.94 -18.03 20.12
N VAL A 336 -9.27 -17.18 21.08
CA VAL A 336 -10.50 -16.36 21.05
C VAL A 336 -10.51 -15.42 19.86
N TYR A 337 -9.41 -14.73 19.59
CA TYR A 337 -9.33 -13.83 18.40
C TYR A 337 -9.29 -14.61 17.09
N ALA A 338 -8.71 -15.79 17.05
CA ALA A 338 -8.73 -16.65 15.88
C ALA A 338 -10.14 -17.10 15.51
N ILE A 339 -11.02 -17.26 16.49
CA ILE A 339 -12.43 -17.61 16.27
C ILE A 339 -13.14 -16.59 15.38
N ASP A 340 -12.98 -15.30 15.63
CA ASP A 340 -13.58 -14.24 14.82
C ASP A 340 -13.17 -14.35 13.35
N SER A 341 -11.92 -14.70 13.09
CA SER A 341 -11.42 -14.94 11.74
C SER A 341 -12.02 -16.17 11.08
N MET A 342 -12.22 -17.24 11.84
CA MET A 342 -12.72 -18.51 11.31
C MET A 342 -14.15 -18.40 10.76
N PHE A 343 -14.94 -17.47 11.25
CA PHE A 343 -16.37 -17.38 10.93
C PHE A 343 -16.70 -16.41 9.79
N GLY A 344 -15.71 -15.92 9.09
CA GLY A 344 -15.88 -15.34 7.78
C GLY A 344 -16.24 -13.87 7.77
N SER A 345 -15.68 -13.06 8.69
CA SER A 345 -15.63 -11.61 8.53
C SER A 345 -14.80 -11.26 7.28
N TYR A 346 -15.20 -10.22 6.57
CA TYR A 346 -14.53 -9.80 5.36
C TYR A 346 -14.64 -8.31 5.11
N THR A 347 -13.71 -7.77 4.36
CA THR A 347 -13.83 -6.45 3.75
C THR A 347 -14.33 -6.57 2.32
N ALA A 348 -15.06 -5.57 1.86
CA ALA A 348 -15.39 -5.42 0.46
C ALA A 348 -15.15 -3.98 0.04
N TYR A 349 -14.64 -3.81 -1.17
CA TYR A 349 -14.44 -2.50 -1.75
C TYR A 349 -14.98 -2.43 -3.17
N ASN A 350 -15.33 -1.21 -3.59
CA ASN A 350 -15.69 -0.88 -4.96
C ASN A 350 -15.16 0.51 -5.25
N LYS A 351 -14.25 0.63 -6.21
CA LYS A 351 -13.54 1.87 -6.55
C LYS A 351 -13.75 2.23 -8.00
N ASN A 352 -14.03 3.50 -8.24
CA ASN A 352 -14.12 4.07 -9.58
C ASN A 352 -13.25 5.32 -9.65
N ASP A 353 -12.34 5.36 -10.62
CA ASP A 353 -11.47 6.49 -10.90
C ASP A 353 -11.66 6.95 -12.35
N LEU A 354 -11.71 8.24 -12.53
CA LEU A 354 -11.69 8.90 -13.85
C LEU A 354 -10.66 10.02 -13.82
N ASP A 355 -9.78 10.03 -14.81
CA ASP A 355 -8.75 11.07 -14.98
C ASP A 355 -8.75 11.51 -16.45
N ILE A 356 -8.81 12.81 -16.68
CA ILE A 356 -8.74 13.42 -18.01
C ILE A 356 -7.64 14.46 -17.98
N THR A 357 -6.58 14.26 -18.77
CA THR A 357 -5.44 15.17 -18.88
C THR A 357 -5.31 15.68 -20.31
N TYR A 358 -5.31 16.98 -20.47
CA TYR A 358 -5.01 17.65 -21.73
C TYR A 358 -3.66 18.37 -21.64
N THR A 359 -2.68 17.91 -22.41
CA THR A 359 -1.39 18.57 -22.60
C THR A 359 -1.53 19.57 -23.75
N PHE A 360 -1.18 20.81 -23.50
CA PHE A 360 -1.35 21.91 -24.50
C PHE A 360 -0.02 22.50 -24.94
N LYS A 361 1.10 22.08 -24.37
CA LYS A 361 2.44 22.42 -24.80
C LYS A 361 3.48 21.49 -24.21
N ARG A 362 4.51 21.18 -25.00
CA ARG A 362 5.73 20.50 -24.55
C ARG A 362 6.94 21.40 -24.78
N ASP A 363 7.80 21.52 -23.80
CA ASP A 363 9.03 22.30 -23.87
C ASP A 363 10.20 21.43 -23.41
N HIS A 364 11.02 20.96 -24.38
CA HIS A 364 12.19 20.10 -24.12
C HIS A 364 11.85 18.87 -23.26
N GLY A 365 10.66 18.33 -23.48
CA GLY A 365 10.16 17.19 -22.73
C GLY A 365 9.48 17.53 -21.41
N LEU A 366 9.30 18.80 -21.08
CA LEU A 366 8.47 19.28 -19.98
C LEU A 366 7.04 19.49 -20.49
N GLU A 367 6.05 18.97 -19.77
CA GLU A 367 4.65 19.07 -20.18
C GLU A 367 3.91 20.20 -19.47
N ASN A 368 3.15 20.95 -20.24
CA ASN A 368 2.16 21.93 -19.77
C ASN A 368 0.78 21.32 -19.94
N PHE A 369 0.06 21.09 -18.86
CA PHE A 369 -1.21 20.39 -18.92
C PHE A 369 -2.25 20.92 -17.94
N VAL A 370 -3.51 20.62 -18.25
CA VAL A 370 -4.63 20.67 -17.31
C VAL A 370 -5.17 19.28 -17.14
N ARG A 371 -5.43 18.88 -15.90
CA ARG A 371 -6.02 17.61 -15.52
C ARG A 371 -7.26 17.83 -14.68
N VAL A 372 -8.30 17.03 -14.92
CA VAL A 372 -9.47 16.92 -14.06
C VAL A 372 -9.67 15.46 -13.67
N TYR A 373 -10.09 15.22 -12.44
CA TYR A 373 -10.28 13.85 -11.94
C TYR A 373 -11.43 13.74 -10.95
N ASN A 374 -11.95 12.52 -10.85
CA ASN A 374 -12.97 12.13 -9.88
C ASN A 374 -12.72 10.72 -9.39
N GLN A 375 -12.80 10.54 -8.08
CA GLN A 375 -12.72 9.24 -7.40
C GLN A 375 -14.00 9.02 -6.60
N ASP A 376 -14.53 7.80 -6.65
CA ASP A 376 -15.70 7.37 -5.88
C ASP A 376 -15.43 5.95 -5.36
N HIS A 377 -15.08 5.87 -4.08
CA HIS A 377 -14.62 4.66 -3.43
C HIS A 377 -15.55 4.26 -2.29
N HIS A 378 -15.97 3.02 -2.29
CA HIS A 378 -16.84 2.43 -1.30
C HIS A 378 -16.11 1.31 -0.58
N TYR A 379 -16.16 1.32 0.75
CA TYR A 379 -15.54 0.30 1.61
C TYR A 379 -16.53 -0.21 2.63
N GLN A 380 -16.50 -1.51 2.87
CA GLN A 380 -17.37 -2.16 3.85
C GLN A 380 -16.58 -3.20 4.65
N VAL A 381 -16.82 -3.25 5.95
CA VAL A 381 -16.43 -4.38 6.78
C VAL A 381 -17.69 -5.11 7.20
N PHE A 382 -17.69 -6.38 6.93
CA PHE A 382 -18.77 -7.27 7.34
C PHE A 382 -18.27 -8.15 8.46
N ASP A 383 -18.91 -8.05 9.60
CA ASP A 383 -18.80 -9.02 10.67
C ASP A 383 -19.82 -10.12 10.42
N LYS A 384 -19.33 -11.33 10.28
CA LYS A 384 -20.17 -12.48 10.04
C LYS A 384 -20.14 -13.41 11.23
N TYR A 385 -21.07 -13.25 12.12
CA TYR A 385 -21.25 -14.15 13.27
C TYR A 385 -22.11 -15.38 12.95
N LYS A 386 -22.08 -15.85 11.71
CA LYS A 386 -22.71 -17.09 11.33
C LYS A 386 -21.70 -18.22 11.55
N TRP A 387 -21.77 -18.81 12.68
CA TRP A 387 -20.95 -19.89 13.18
C TRP A 387 -21.19 -21.15 12.36
N THR A 388 -20.33 -21.41 11.43
CA THR A 388 -20.35 -22.61 10.61
C THR A 388 -18.98 -23.27 10.76
N TYR A 389 -18.96 -24.50 11.23
CA TYR A 389 -17.74 -25.30 11.23
C TYR A 389 -17.17 -25.43 9.83
N PRO A 390 -15.85 -25.75 9.69
CA PRO A 390 -15.25 -26.03 8.39
C PRO A 390 -15.95 -27.16 7.62
N ASP A 391 -16.64 -28.06 8.30
CA ASP A 391 -17.43 -29.13 7.71
C ASP A 391 -18.82 -28.70 7.22
N GLY A 392 -19.16 -27.43 7.38
CA GLY A 392 -20.45 -26.87 6.97
C GLY A 392 -21.57 -27.00 7.99
N THR A 393 -21.36 -27.66 9.13
CA THR A 393 -22.34 -27.68 10.20
C THR A 393 -22.46 -26.28 10.82
N THR A 394 -23.68 -25.77 10.89
CA THR A 394 -23.95 -24.51 11.60
C THR A 394 -23.78 -24.80 13.08
N LEU A 395 -22.81 -24.17 13.69
CA LEU A 395 -22.78 -24.09 15.14
C LEU A 395 -24.01 -23.32 15.56
N ALA A 396 -24.99 -24.06 16.10
CA ALA A 396 -25.80 -23.49 17.17
C ALA A 396 -24.75 -22.91 18.13
N PRO A 397 -24.79 -21.60 18.44
CA PRO A 397 -23.68 -20.93 19.08
C PRO A 397 -23.17 -21.79 20.21
N TRP A 398 -21.96 -22.27 20.09
CA TRP A 398 -21.23 -23.12 21.01
C TRP A 398 -21.99 -24.39 21.42
N PRO A 399 -21.55 -25.56 20.98
CA PRO A 399 -22.17 -26.80 21.45
C PRO A 399 -22.08 -26.85 22.98
N GLY A 400 -23.19 -26.63 23.66
CA GLY A 400 -23.37 -26.79 25.09
C GLY A 400 -23.31 -25.52 25.95
N ASN A 401 -22.95 -24.33 25.46
CA ASN A 401 -22.86 -23.16 26.33
C ASN A 401 -23.08 -21.80 25.65
N TYR A 402 -24.24 -21.64 24.97
CA TYR A 402 -24.69 -20.39 24.35
C TYR A 402 -24.68 -19.21 25.33
N ASP A 403 -25.05 -19.45 26.58
CA ASP A 403 -25.16 -18.40 27.58
C ASP A 403 -23.78 -17.83 27.97
N LYS A 404 -22.76 -18.67 28.12
CA LYS A 404 -21.37 -18.23 28.39
C LYS A 404 -20.78 -17.48 27.23
N PHE A 405 -21.05 -17.91 25.99
CA PHE A 405 -20.60 -17.17 24.82
C PHE A 405 -21.34 -15.84 24.67
N LYS A 406 -22.63 -15.81 24.90
CA LYS A 406 -23.41 -14.58 24.92
C LYS A 406 -22.86 -13.63 25.98
N GLU A 407 -22.55 -14.13 27.18
CA GLU A 407 -21.92 -13.36 28.24
C GLU A 407 -20.53 -12.82 27.84
N PHE A 408 -19.72 -13.62 27.17
CA PHE A 408 -18.44 -13.21 26.60
C PHE A 408 -18.59 -12.15 25.51
N MET A 409 -19.50 -12.34 24.57
CA MET A 409 -19.76 -11.34 23.52
C MET A 409 -20.46 -10.09 24.04
N ASP A 410 -21.31 -10.21 25.08
CA ASP A 410 -21.91 -9.07 25.77
C ASP A 410 -20.85 -8.26 26.53
N LEU A 411 -19.84 -8.90 27.09
CA LEU A 411 -18.65 -8.26 27.70
C LEU A 411 -17.84 -7.45 26.68
N TRP A 412 -17.76 -7.94 25.43
CA TRP A 412 -17.04 -7.30 24.33
C TRP A 412 -17.94 -6.38 23.48
N GLY A 413 -19.21 -6.21 23.86
CA GLY A 413 -20.09 -5.17 23.34
C GLY A 413 -20.74 -5.43 21.98
N GLY A 414 -20.77 -6.67 21.51
CA GLY A 414 -21.43 -7.03 20.26
C GLY A 414 -22.67 -7.89 20.47
N PRO A 415 -23.87 -7.50 19.99
CA PRO A 415 -24.99 -8.45 19.94
C PRO A 415 -24.65 -9.56 18.95
N ILE A 416 -24.86 -10.78 19.37
CA ILE A 416 -24.85 -11.98 18.51
C ILE A 416 -25.96 -11.79 17.49
N SER A 417 -25.65 -11.19 16.36
CA SER A 417 -26.61 -11.07 15.26
C SER A 417 -26.00 -11.69 14.01
N LYS A 418 -26.87 -12.26 13.21
CA LYS A 418 -26.63 -12.71 11.85
C LYS A 418 -25.84 -11.64 11.11
N GLU A 419 -25.04 -11.98 10.12
CA GLU A 419 -24.25 -11.10 9.27
C GLU A 419 -24.66 -9.61 9.31
N HIS A 420 -23.80 -8.72 9.75
CA HIS A 420 -24.07 -7.29 9.80
C HIS A 420 -22.89 -6.48 9.23
N ILE A 421 -23.20 -5.33 8.67
CA ILE A 421 -22.20 -4.37 8.24
C ILE A 421 -21.68 -3.66 9.49
N ASN A 422 -20.40 -3.88 9.84
CA ASN A 422 -19.77 -3.20 10.96
C ASN A 422 -19.50 -1.74 10.60
N THR A 423 -18.86 -1.52 9.46
CA THR A 423 -18.55 -0.17 8.95
C THR A 423 -18.80 -0.11 7.45
N TYR A 424 -19.27 1.03 7.01
CA TYR A 424 -19.42 1.38 5.61
C TYR A 424 -18.99 2.81 5.40
N HIS A 425 -18.05 3.02 4.44
CA HIS A 425 -17.56 4.34 4.09
C HIS A 425 -17.74 4.60 2.61
N VAL A 426 -18.01 5.85 2.28
CA VAL A 426 -18.01 6.33 0.90
C VAL A 426 -17.06 7.54 0.84
N GLU A 427 -15.93 7.33 0.20
CA GLU A 427 -14.95 8.37 -0.04
C GLU A 427 -15.12 8.94 -1.45
N LYS A 428 -15.12 10.25 -1.55
CA LYS A 428 -15.13 10.97 -2.83
C LYS A 428 -13.99 11.96 -2.83
N ASN A 429 -13.25 11.99 -3.94
CA ASN A 429 -12.25 13.00 -4.19
C ASN A 429 -12.38 13.50 -5.61
N LYS A 430 -12.37 14.83 -5.80
CA LYS A 430 -12.39 15.45 -7.11
C LYS A 430 -11.49 16.66 -7.11
N GLY A 431 -10.82 16.87 -8.22
CA GLY A 431 -9.91 17.98 -8.31
C GLY A 431 -9.60 18.41 -9.74
N ILE A 432 -8.89 19.51 -9.79
CA ILE A 432 -8.32 20.09 -11.00
C ILE A 432 -6.87 20.42 -10.73
N GLU A 433 -6.01 20.13 -11.69
CA GLU A 433 -4.59 20.38 -11.64
C GLU A 433 -4.15 21.12 -12.90
N LEU A 434 -3.28 22.12 -12.74
CA LEU A 434 -2.58 22.83 -13.80
C LEU A 434 -1.07 22.68 -13.58
N GLN A 435 -0.33 22.30 -14.60
CA GLN A 435 1.13 22.36 -14.61
C GLN A 435 1.61 23.25 -15.75
N LEU A 436 2.54 24.15 -15.46
CA LEU A 436 3.29 24.95 -16.40
C LEU A 436 4.77 24.64 -16.21
N ALA A 437 5.45 24.32 -17.28
CA ALA A 437 6.85 23.96 -17.23
C ALA A 437 7.62 24.55 -18.42
N ARG A 438 8.83 25.03 -18.17
CA ARG A 438 9.64 25.68 -19.18
C ARG A 438 11.12 25.51 -18.91
N GLN A 439 11.88 25.23 -19.97
CA GLN A 439 13.34 25.30 -19.93
C GLN A 439 13.80 26.72 -20.31
N ILE A 440 14.59 27.36 -19.44
CA ILE A 440 15.19 28.68 -19.69
C ILE A 440 16.70 28.57 -19.44
N LYS A 441 17.50 28.51 -20.49
CA LYS A 441 18.95 28.28 -20.40
C LYS A 441 19.26 26.99 -19.59
N ASN A 442 19.87 27.16 -18.43
CA ASN A 442 20.29 26.07 -17.56
C ASN A 442 19.23 25.67 -16.50
N ASN A 443 18.04 26.27 -16.56
CA ASN A 443 16.99 26.11 -15.58
C ASN A 443 15.82 25.34 -16.20
N ASP A 444 15.36 24.30 -15.54
CA ASP A 444 14.07 23.64 -15.83
C ASP A 444 13.11 24.05 -14.73
N ILE A 445 12.22 25.01 -15.03
CA ILE A 445 11.27 25.59 -14.08
C ILE A 445 9.92 24.91 -14.25
N ILE A 446 9.36 24.46 -13.14
CA ILE A 446 8.03 23.85 -13.09
C ILE A 446 7.19 24.59 -12.05
N PHE A 447 5.99 24.99 -12.44
CA PHE A 447 4.97 25.53 -11.57
C PHE A 447 3.74 24.62 -11.64
N GLY A 448 3.16 24.30 -10.50
CA GLY A 448 1.91 23.55 -10.43
C GLY A 448 0.90 24.21 -9.50
N LEU A 449 -0.38 24.02 -9.84
CA LEU A 449 -1.52 24.46 -9.05
C LEU A 449 -2.56 23.33 -9.03
N THR A 450 -2.98 22.92 -7.84
CA THR A 450 -3.96 21.85 -7.66
C THR A 450 -5.05 22.32 -6.68
N TYR A 451 -6.29 22.07 -7.02
CA TYR A 451 -7.42 22.19 -6.10
C TYR A 451 -8.09 20.83 -5.96
N ASP A 452 -8.21 20.36 -4.71
CA ASP A 452 -8.84 19.11 -4.33
C ASP A 452 -9.99 19.36 -3.36
N ARG A 453 -11.06 18.56 -3.52
CA ARG A 453 -12.15 18.46 -2.55
C ARG A 453 -12.37 17.00 -2.19
N GLY A 454 -11.99 16.65 -0.97
CA GLY A 454 -12.22 15.35 -0.38
C GLY A 454 -13.43 15.31 0.54
N GLU A 455 -14.20 14.24 0.44
CA GLU A 455 -15.36 13.96 1.30
C GLU A 455 -15.31 12.50 1.74
N ASN A 456 -15.72 12.23 2.96
CA ASN A 456 -15.98 10.89 3.46
C ASN A 456 -17.31 10.85 4.19
N ASN A 457 -18.15 9.88 3.86
CA ASN A 457 -19.38 9.58 4.59
C ASN A 457 -19.20 8.23 5.30
N ASP A 458 -19.24 8.25 6.61
CA ASP A 458 -19.10 7.08 7.49
C ASP A 458 -20.45 6.68 8.05
N TYR A 459 -20.91 5.46 7.76
CA TYR A 459 -22.20 4.94 8.15
C TYR A 459 -22.04 4.03 9.37
N LYS A 460 -22.59 4.43 10.52
CA LYS A 460 -22.60 3.63 11.74
C LYS A 460 -24.00 3.15 12.08
N LYS A 461 -24.14 1.88 12.35
CA LYS A 461 -25.40 1.27 12.77
C LYS A 461 -25.43 1.12 14.29
N ASN A 462 -26.49 1.60 14.92
CA ASN A 462 -26.79 1.29 16.31
C ASN A 462 -27.34 -0.16 16.38
N TYR A 463 -26.66 -1.02 17.10
CA TYR A 463 -27.05 -2.43 17.17
C TYR A 463 -28.34 -2.66 17.94
N LYS A 464 -28.64 -1.80 18.95
CA LYS A 464 -29.87 -1.94 19.75
C LYS A 464 -31.11 -1.49 18.99
N THR A 465 -31.02 -0.35 18.30
CA THR A 465 -32.18 0.26 17.63
C THR A 465 -32.29 -0.08 16.17
N GLY A 466 -31.17 -0.55 15.56
CA GLY A 466 -31.07 -0.74 14.11
C GLY A 466 -30.92 0.58 13.33
N GLU A 467 -30.93 1.72 14.02
CA GLU A 467 -30.80 3.04 13.41
C GLU A 467 -29.41 3.21 12.76
N VAL A 468 -29.37 3.78 11.56
CA VAL A 468 -28.14 4.10 10.86
C VAL A 468 -27.90 5.60 10.92
N LYS A 469 -26.76 6.02 11.47
CA LYS A 469 -26.28 7.41 11.46
C LYS A 469 -25.19 7.57 10.40
N VAL A 470 -25.13 8.74 9.79
CA VAL A 470 -24.15 9.06 8.76
C VAL A 470 -23.27 10.19 9.26
N GLY A 471 -22.03 9.87 9.53
CA GLY A 471 -20.99 10.85 9.79
C GLY A 471 -20.47 11.42 8.47
N LYS A 472 -20.08 12.68 8.46
CA LYS A 472 -19.52 13.35 7.29
C LYS A 472 -18.23 14.08 7.65
N THR A 473 -17.21 13.88 6.82
CA THR A 473 -15.95 14.61 6.90
C THR A 473 -15.64 15.23 5.54
N GLN A 474 -15.17 16.47 5.54
CA GLN A 474 -14.88 17.20 4.32
C GLN A 474 -13.67 18.13 4.50
N ARG A 475 -12.87 18.26 3.45
CA ARG A 475 -11.79 19.24 3.35
C ARG A 475 -11.56 19.65 1.91
N ASP A 476 -11.40 20.96 1.70
CA ASP A 476 -10.87 21.54 0.46
C ASP A 476 -9.38 21.82 0.65
N THR A 477 -8.59 21.60 -0.39
CA THR A 477 -7.15 21.87 -0.39
C THR A 477 -6.75 22.58 -1.67
N LEU A 478 -6.05 23.71 -1.54
CA LEU A 478 -5.43 24.41 -2.65
C LEU A 478 -3.92 24.35 -2.49
N VAL A 479 -3.25 23.83 -3.48
CA VAL A 479 -1.80 23.63 -3.49
C VAL A 479 -1.18 24.36 -4.66
N GLY A 480 -0.13 25.13 -4.38
CA GLY A 480 0.77 25.68 -5.38
C GLY A 480 2.19 25.23 -5.10
N TYR A 481 2.96 24.91 -6.14
CA TYR A 481 4.38 24.63 -5.99
C TYR A 481 5.19 25.22 -7.15
N ILE A 482 6.44 25.55 -6.84
CA ILE A 482 7.45 25.92 -7.82
C ILE A 482 8.72 25.17 -7.53
N GLN A 483 9.35 24.64 -8.57
CA GLN A 483 10.64 23.98 -8.54
C GLN A 483 11.48 24.50 -9.68
N ASP A 484 12.78 24.74 -9.42
CA ASP A 484 13.75 25.08 -10.44
C ASP A 484 14.95 24.13 -10.37
N LYS A 485 15.16 23.36 -11.42
CA LYS A 485 16.37 22.55 -11.56
C LYS A 485 17.44 23.37 -12.26
N ILE A 486 18.43 23.80 -11.53
CA ILE A 486 19.49 24.69 -11.98
C ILE A 486 20.76 23.88 -12.25
N ARG A 487 21.22 23.85 -13.50
CA ARG A 487 22.51 23.24 -13.88
C ARG A 487 23.60 24.32 -13.77
N LEU A 488 24.26 24.35 -12.60
CA LEU A 488 25.35 25.30 -12.33
C LEU A 488 26.61 24.98 -13.14
N SER A 489 26.85 23.71 -13.44
CA SER A 489 27.87 23.21 -14.36
C SER A 489 27.49 21.82 -14.86
N ASP A 490 28.26 21.26 -15.76
CA ASP A 490 28.11 19.87 -16.25
C ASP A 490 28.18 18.82 -15.12
N LYS A 491 28.72 19.20 -13.96
CA LYS A 491 28.91 18.32 -12.81
C LYS A 491 28.01 18.64 -11.62
N PHE A 492 27.45 19.83 -11.54
CA PHE A 492 26.77 20.29 -10.35
C PHE A 492 25.37 20.84 -10.66
N GLU A 493 24.39 20.20 -10.08
CA GLU A 493 22.99 20.60 -10.15
C GLU A 493 22.44 20.86 -8.76
N ILE A 494 21.58 21.88 -8.64
CA ILE A 494 20.79 22.18 -7.45
C ILE A 494 19.32 22.29 -7.85
N THR A 495 18.43 21.85 -6.96
CA THR A 495 16.99 21.92 -7.19
C THR A 495 16.30 22.48 -5.95
N PRO A 496 16.24 23.82 -5.80
CA PRO A 496 15.36 24.43 -4.83
C PRO A 496 13.92 24.28 -5.24
N ALA A 497 13.04 24.09 -4.25
CA ALA A 497 11.61 24.09 -4.48
C ALA A 497 10.87 24.57 -3.23
N VAL A 498 9.68 25.10 -3.43
CA VAL A 498 8.75 25.46 -2.38
C VAL A 498 7.34 25.06 -2.76
N ARG A 499 6.64 24.50 -1.80
CA ARG A 499 5.22 24.18 -1.90
C ARG A 499 4.45 25.03 -0.90
N MET A 500 3.38 25.62 -1.37
CA MET A 500 2.34 26.24 -0.56
C MET A 500 1.14 25.31 -0.52
N SER A 501 0.70 24.90 0.64
CA SER A 501 -0.54 24.16 0.82
C SER A 501 -1.50 24.98 1.68
N HIS A 502 -2.62 25.36 1.12
CA HIS A 502 -3.72 26.00 1.82
C HIS A 502 -4.80 24.98 2.10
N TYR A 503 -4.98 24.63 3.35
CA TYR A 503 -6.02 23.73 3.82
C TYR A 503 -7.23 24.56 4.23
N GLY A 504 -8.38 24.29 3.61
CA GLY A 504 -9.66 24.86 3.99
C GLY A 504 -10.11 24.38 5.36
N ASN A 505 -11.26 24.85 5.79
CA ASN A 505 -11.85 24.39 7.05
C ASN A 505 -12.00 22.87 7.02
N TYR A 506 -11.60 22.25 8.13
CA TYR A 506 -11.82 20.84 8.35
C TYR A 506 -13.07 20.69 9.21
N SER A 507 -14.06 20.00 8.69
CA SER A 507 -15.29 19.69 9.41
C SER A 507 -15.47 18.17 9.43
N ALA A 508 -15.64 17.62 10.62
CA ALA A 508 -15.93 16.22 10.80
C ALA A 508 -17.07 16.06 11.82
N HIS A 509 -18.21 15.60 11.33
CA HIS A 509 -19.31 15.11 12.16
C HIS A 509 -19.26 13.59 12.07
N ILE A 510 -18.79 12.93 13.12
CA ILE A 510 -18.59 11.48 13.13
C ILE A 510 -19.42 10.83 14.24
N TYR A 511 -19.69 9.54 14.10
CA TYR A 511 -20.34 8.74 15.13
C TYR A 511 -19.35 7.72 15.68
N LYS A 512 -19.17 7.73 17.01
CA LYS A 512 -18.40 6.70 17.71
C LYS A 512 -19.35 5.67 18.32
N ARG A 513 -18.85 4.46 18.48
CA ARG A 513 -19.59 3.38 19.15
C ARG A 513 -19.08 3.24 20.58
N ASP A 514 -20.00 3.18 21.52
CA ASP A 514 -19.72 2.70 22.85
C ASP A 514 -19.74 1.16 22.83
N TRP A 515 -18.58 0.57 22.92
CA TRP A 515 -18.42 -0.89 22.85
C TRP A 515 -19.00 -1.61 24.07
N SER A 516 -19.17 -0.89 25.21
CA SER A 516 -19.77 -1.49 26.42
C SER A 516 -21.26 -1.76 26.29
N ASN A 517 -21.97 -1.02 25.42
CA ASN A 517 -23.41 -1.10 25.31
C ASN A 517 -23.96 -1.09 23.86
N GLY A 518 -23.08 -1.00 22.87
CA GLY A 518 -23.43 -1.02 21.43
C GLY A 518 -24.15 0.23 20.93
N THR A 519 -24.26 1.29 21.73
CA THR A 519 -24.86 2.55 21.31
C THR A 519 -23.89 3.39 20.48
N ILE A 520 -24.45 4.29 19.66
CA ILE A 520 -23.66 5.26 18.91
C ILE A 520 -23.95 6.66 19.41
N TYR A 521 -22.92 7.49 19.50
CA TYR A 521 -23.01 8.89 19.91
C TYR A 521 -22.27 9.78 18.93
N PRO A 522 -22.75 11.03 18.69
CA PRO A 522 -22.08 11.96 17.79
C PRO A 522 -20.83 12.57 18.43
N VAL A 523 -19.84 12.84 17.59
CA VAL A 523 -18.66 13.64 17.95
C VAL A 523 -18.45 14.64 16.82
N ASP A 524 -18.53 15.91 17.17
CA ASP A 524 -18.29 17.01 16.25
C ASP A 524 -16.88 17.53 16.44
N TYR A 525 -16.20 17.72 15.31
CA TYR A 525 -14.92 18.37 15.27
C TYR A 525 -14.93 19.42 14.16
N ASP A 526 -14.88 20.66 14.54
CA ASP A 526 -14.77 21.81 13.66
C ASP A 526 -13.42 22.49 13.87
N ASP A 527 -12.52 22.30 12.93
CA ASP A 527 -11.33 23.12 12.81
C ASP A 527 -11.56 24.21 11.76
N THR A 528 -12.03 25.33 12.21
CA THR A 528 -12.28 26.50 11.36
C THR A 528 -10.99 27.25 11.00
N GLY A 529 -9.86 26.79 11.51
CA GLY A 529 -8.54 27.38 11.23
C GLY A 529 -8.11 27.10 9.80
N ARG A 530 -8.33 28.04 8.89
CA ARG A 530 -7.67 28.03 7.58
C ARG A 530 -6.17 28.07 7.79
N ARG A 531 -5.45 27.12 7.19
CA ARG A 531 -4.00 26.96 7.38
C ARG A 531 -3.29 27.05 6.05
N THR A 532 -2.35 27.98 5.95
CA THR A 532 -1.42 28.02 4.82
C THR A 532 -0.04 27.62 5.34
N GLN A 533 0.55 26.62 4.74
CA GLN A 533 1.88 26.14 5.08
C GLN A 533 2.80 26.21 3.87
N PHE A 534 4.02 26.64 4.13
CA PHE A 534 5.09 26.62 3.15
C PHE A 534 6.07 25.52 3.54
N THR A 535 6.34 24.62 2.63
CA THR A 535 7.29 23.52 2.83
C THR A 535 8.40 23.63 1.77
N PRO A 536 9.52 24.29 2.13
CA PRO A 536 10.67 24.38 1.24
C PRO A 536 11.43 23.04 1.19
N SER A 537 12.11 22.82 0.09
CA SER A 537 13.06 21.73 -0.08
C SER A 537 14.26 22.15 -0.94
N LEU A 538 15.35 21.46 -0.77
CA LEU A 538 16.58 21.65 -1.53
C LEU A 538 17.20 20.29 -1.80
N SER A 539 17.49 20.02 -3.06
CA SER A 539 18.35 18.89 -3.41
C SER A 539 19.58 19.38 -4.18
N MET A 540 20.67 18.66 -4.02
CA MET A 540 21.95 18.93 -4.67
C MET A 540 22.53 17.61 -5.16
N GLN A 541 23.20 17.68 -6.30
CA GLN A 541 23.90 16.55 -6.86
C GLN A 541 25.21 16.98 -7.48
N TYR A 542 26.24 16.19 -7.25
CA TYR A 542 27.57 16.43 -7.78
C TYR A 542 28.14 15.17 -8.41
N LEU A 543 28.58 15.30 -9.67
CA LEU A 543 29.29 14.27 -10.42
C LEU A 543 30.80 14.38 -10.12
N PHE A 544 31.31 13.55 -9.21
CA PHE A 544 32.76 13.49 -8.92
C PHE A 544 33.53 13.00 -10.15
N THR A 545 32.97 11.98 -10.81
CA THR A 545 33.42 11.43 -12.08
C THR A 545 32.18 11.07 -12.94
N PRO A 546 32.34 10.74 -14.23
CA PRO A 546 31.24 10.24 -15.06
C PRO A 546 30.59 8.93 -14.54
N ARG A 547 31.18 8.31 -13.52
CA ARG A 547 30.75 7.03 -12.93
C ARG A 547 30.51 7.09 -11.43
N LEU A 548 30.61 8.28 -10.81
CA LEU A 548 30.40 8.47 -9.39
C LEU A 548 29.67 9.79 -9.15
N ALA A 549 28.48 9.71 -8.59
CA ALA A 549 27.68 10.84 -8.18
C ALA A 549 27.39 10.79 -6.69
N GLY A 550 27.40 11.94 -6.04
CA GLY A 550 26.88 12.14 -4.70
C GLY A 550 25.68 13.06 -4.73
N TYR A 551 24.75 12.87 -3.82
CA TYR A 551 23.58 13.72 -3.65
C TYR A 551 23.31 13.99 -2.19
N PHE A 552 22.71 15.14 -1.95
CA PHE A 552 22.17 15.55 -0.67
C PHE A 552 20.79 16.14 -0.90
N SER A 553 19.86 15.89 0.02
CA SER A 553 18.59 16.59 0.01
C SER A 553 18.09 16.90 1.41
N TRP A 554 17.35 17.99 1.51
CA TRP A 554 16.61 18.41 2.67
C TRP A 554 15.20 18.79 2.28
N THR A 555 14.23 18.39 3.08
CA THR A 555 12.82 18.72 2.87
C THR A 555 12.14 18.99 4.20
N ASN A 556 11.40 20.10 4.26
CA ASN A 556 10.49 20.39 5.35
C ASN A 556 9.18 19.64 5.14
N ILE A 557 8.68 19.01 6.20
CA ILE A 557 7.49 18.14 6.19
C ILE A 557 6.36 18.81 6.96
N TYR A 558 5.16 18.69 6.41
CA TYR A 558 3.92 19.07 7.04
C TYR A 558 2.78 18.13 6.65
N ARG A 559 2.11 17.55 7.65
CA ARG A 559 0.89 16.75 7.46
C ARG A 559 -0.21 17.31 8.35
N PRO A 560 -1.36 17.75 7.79
CA PRO A 560 -2.51 18.16 8.59
C PRO A 560 -3.12 16.95 9.30
N ILE A 561 -3.74 17.19 10.45
CA ILE A 561 -4.58 16.20 11.12
C ILE A 561 -5.71 15.79 10.17
N LYS A 562 -5.96 14.49 10.06
CA LYS A 562 -7.05 13.89 9.28
C LYS A 562 -8.04 13.18 10.20
N GLN A 563 -9.16 12.72 9.64
CA GLN A 563 -10.21 12.03 10.40
C GLN A 563 -9.65 10.87 11.23
N GLN A 564 -8.68 10.15 10.71
CA GLN A 564 -8.10 9.00 11.37
C GLN A 564 -7.38 9.34 12.68
N ASP A 565 -6.70 10.47 12.73
CA ASP A 565 -6.03 10.94 13.95
C ASP A 565 -7.06 11.24 15.06
N LEU A 566 -8.27 11.58 14.68
CA LEU A 566 -9.36 11.96 15.59
C LEU A 566 -10.24 10.77 16.01
N PHE A 567 -10.33 9.74 15.15
CA PHE A 567 -11.33 8.69 15.28
C PHE A 567 -11.17 7.85 16.55
N GLU A 568 -9.94 7.59 16.96
CA GLU A 568 -9.62 6.74 18.11
C GLU A 568 -9.10 7.53 19.32
N ALA A 569 -8.84 8.82 19.14
CA ALA A 569 -8.46 9.66 20.24
C ALA A 569 -9.71 9.93 21.11
N ASP A 570 -9.64 9.52 22.36
CA ASP A 570 -10.55 10.09 23.38
C ASP A 570 -10.09 11.54 23.59
N ILE A 571 -10.65 12.48 22.81
CA ILE A 571 -10.29 13.91 22.81
C ILE A 571 -10.83 14.56 24.10
N LEU A 572 -10.75 13.86 25.22
CA LEU A 572 -11.27 14.34 26.51
C LEU A 572 -10.29 15.25 27.24
N ASP A 573 -9.11 15.50 26.69
CA ASP A 573 -8.14 16.40 27.31
C ASP A 573 -8.10 17.76 26.60
N ASP A 574 -7.91 18.81 27.39
CA ASP A 574 -7.87 20.23 27.01
C ASP A 574 -6.77 20.62 25.97
N LYS A 575 -6.04 19.67 25.42
CA LYS A 575 -4.97 19.94 24.47
C LYS A 575 -5.32 19.36 23.09
N PRO A 576 -5.75 20.19 22.13
CA PRO A 576 -6.01 19.74 20.78
C PRO A 576 -4.73 19.23 20.11
N LEU A 577 -4.86 18.19 19.30
CA LEU A 577 -3.76 17.71 18.47
C LEU A 577 -3.29 18.80 17.52
N LYS A 578 -1.97 18.89 17.33
CA LYS A 578 -1.33 19.78 16.37
C LYS A 578 -0.91 19.00 15.14
N ASP A 579 -0.95 19.64 14.00
CA ASP A 579 -0.47 19.10 12.75
C ASP A 579 0.98 18.60 12.86
N GLU A 580 1.30 17.55 12.14
CA GLU A 580 2.65 16.98 12.13
C GLU A 580 3.61 17.89 11.37
N LYS A 581 4.81 18.07 11.93
CA LYS A 581 5.89 18.87 11.35
C LYS A 581 7.23 18.20 11.57
N GLY A 582 8.09 18.32 10.58
CA GLY A 582 9.42 17.73 10.66
C GLY A 582 10.34 18.11 9.51
N ASN A 583 11.47 17.44 9.45
CA ASN A 583 12.44 17.55 8.38
C ASN A 583 13.01 16.19 8.03
N VAL A 584 13.23 15.97 6.76
CA VAL A 584 13.97 14.81 6.23
C VAL A 584 15.27 15.29 5.63
N TYR A 585 16.35 14.60 5.96
CA TYR A 585 17.69 14.81 5.42
C TYR A 585 18.13 13.50 4.78
N THR A 586 18.64 13.58 3.58
CA THR A 586 19.11 12.43 2.83
C THR A 586 20.49 12.70 2.25
N ILE A 587 21.39 11.75 2.34
CA ILE A 587 22.67 11.75 1.66
C ILE A 587 22.90 10.39 1.00
N GLY A 588 23.48 10.40 -0.18
CA GLY A 588 23.77 9.16 -0.87
C GLY A 588 24.87 9.28 -1.90
N LEU A 589 25.31 8.11 -2.33
CA LEU A 589 26.31 7.91 -3.37
C LEU A 589 25.78 6.89 -4.38
N ARG A 590 26.07 7.12 -5.65
CA ARG A 590 25.80 6.19 -6.76
C ARG A 590 27.08 6.02 -7.56
N SER A 591 27.43 4.78 -7.79
CA SER A 591 28.67 4.46 -8.52
C SER A 591 28.44 3.37 -9.55
N ARG A 592 29.09 3.49 -10.68
CA ARG A 592 29.26 2.42 -11.67
C ARG A 592 30.71 1.97 -11.66
N ILE A 593 30.91 0.72 -11.25
CA ILE A 593 32.21 0.08 -11.12
C ILE A 593 32.43 -0.80 -12.36
N GLY A 594 33.34 -0.39 -13.25
CA GLY A 594 33.51 -1.03 -14.56
C GLY A 594 32.27 -0.84 -15.45
N SER A 595 31.94 -1.85 -16.28
CA SER A 595 30.78 -1.87 -17.17
C SER A 595 29.58 -2.58 -16.56
N ASN A 596 29.77 -3.43 -15.56
CA ASN A 596 28.83 -4.47 -15.17
C ASN A 596 28.31 -4.35 -13.74
N THR A 597 28.82 -3.40 -12.94
CA THR A 597 28.47 -3.29 -11.54
C THR A 597 27.96 -1.90 -11.22
N THR A 598 26.83 -1.81 -10.49
CA THR A 598 26.35 -0.57 -9.89
C THR A 598 26.30 -0.72 -8.38
N LEU A 599 26.65 0.34 -7.65
CA LEU A 599 26.58 0.44 -6.20
C LEU A 599 25.84 1.72 -5.82
N GLY A 600 24.81 1.56 -5.00
CA GLY A 600 24.09 2.66 -4.36
C GLY A 600 24.22 2.59 -2.85
N ILE A 601 24.45 3.73 -2.21
CA ILE A 601 24.44 3.90 -0.75
C ILE A 601 23.54 5.07 -0.42
N HIS A 602 22.63 4.87 0.49
CA HIS A 602 21.64 5.88 0.88
C HIS A 602 21.49 5.91 2.40
N TYR A 603 21.53 7.09 2.98
CA TYR A 603 21.26 7.30 4.40
C TYR A 603 20.26 8.43 4.57
N ALA A 604 19.17 8.18 5.31
CA ALA A 604 18.16 9.17 5.60
C ALA A 604 17.92 9.32 7.10
N ILE A 605 17.65 10.56 7.52
CA ILE A 605 17.26 10.93 8.87
C ILE A 605 15.97 11.71 8.79
N THR A 606 14.92 11.25 9.47
CA THR A 606 13.67 11.96 9.65
C THR A 606 13.56 12.42 11.08
N LYS A 607 13.32 13.72 11.29
CA LYS A 607 13.09 14.32 12.61
C LYS A 607 11.74 15.01 12.64
N MET A 608 10.78 14.41 13.35
CA MET A 608 9.45 15.01 13.54
C MET A 608 9.38 15.71 14.90
N SER A 609 8.89 16.93 14.91
CA SER A 609 8.68 17.70 16.14
C SER A 609 7.30 17.49 16.75
N ASN A 610 6.33 17.09 15.93
CA ASN A 610 4.93 16.89 16.29
C ASN A 610 4.38 15.64 15.59
N SER A 611 5.00 14.49 15.70
CA SER A 611 4.39 13.25 15.19
C SER A 611 3.17 12.90 16.04
N VAL A 612 2.04 12.59 15.41
CA VAL A 612 0.87 12.10 16.13
C VAL A 612 1.08 10.64 16.45
N THR A 613 1.00 10.27 17.70
CA THR A 613 1.06 8.87 18.17
C THR A 613 -0.02 8.64 19.22
N LYS A 614 -0.32 7.40 19.49
CA LYS A 614 -1.27 7.01 20.52
C LYS A 614 -0.57 6.28 21.65
N TYR A 615 -1.17 6.34 22.82
CA TYR A 615 -0.73 5.62 23.99
C TYR A 615 -1.92 5.26 24.87
N SER A 616 -1.81 4.18 25.62
CA SER A 616 -2.79 3.77 26.61
C SER A 616 -2.38 4.27 27.99
N VAL A 617 -3.30 4.93 28.66
CA VAL A 617 -3.14 5.49 30.03
C VAL A 617 -4.25 4.99 30.92
N TYR A 618 -3.92 4.56 32.14
CA TYR A 618 -4.94 4.24 33.11
C TYR A 618 -5.66 5.50 33.59
N SER A 619 -6.96 5.57 33.35
CA SER A 619 -7.82 6.67 33.80
C SER A 619 -8.45 6.35 35.14
N LYS A 620 -8.02 7.01 36.22
CA LYS A 620 -8.64 6.89 37.55
C LYS A 620 -10.14 7.24 37.54
N LYS A 621 -10.56 8.12 36.63
CA LYS A 621 -11.95 8.56 36.50
C LYS A 621 -12.84 7.47 35.90
N LYS A 622 -12.32 6.69 34.95
CA LYS A 622 -13.03 5.58 34.30
C LYS A 622 -12.71 4.23 34.95
N SER A 623 -11.72 4.17 35.86
CA SER A 623 -11.18 2.93 36.45
C SER A 623 -10.76 1.92 35.38
N ASP A 624 -10.27 2.42 34.23
CA ASP A 624 -9.94 1.65 33.06
C ASP A 624 -8.83 2.32 32.23
N TYR A 625 -8.25 1.58 31.30
CA TYR A 625 -7.29 2.11 30.33
C TYR A 625 -8.02 2.87 29.22
N VAL A 626 -7.53 4.04 28.92
CA VAL A 626 -8.03 4.87 27.80
C VAL A 626 -6.90 5.15 26.83
N THR A 627 -7.19 5.00 25.55
CA THR A 627 -6.24 5.36 24.50
C THR A 627 -6.31 6.86 24.23
N LYS A 628 -5.17 7.52 24.24
CA LYS A 628 -5.02 8.95 23.97
C LYS A 628 -4.10 9.17 22.78
N ALA A 629 -4.50 10.04 21.85
CA ALA A 629 -3.60 10.55 20.82
C ALA A 629 -2.84 11.78 21.33
N ILE A 630 -1.55 11.83 21.04
CA ILE A 630 -0.67 12.94 21.39
C ILE A 630 0.27 13.32 20.28
N ASN A 631 0.83 14.53 20.37
CA ASN A 631 1.99 14.91 19.58
C ASN A 631 3.27 14.54 20.34
N ALA A 632 4.12 13.74 19.70
CA ALA A 632 5.42 13.33 20.21
C ALA A 632 6.55 13.80 19.28
N ARG A 633 7.79 13.71 19.72
CA ARG A 633 8.96 13.79 18.86
C ARG A 633 9.26 12.41 18.31
N GLU A 634 9.63 12.34 17.03
CA GLU A 634 9.97 11.07 16.38
C GLU A 634 11.29 11.23 15.62
N ASP A 635 12.24 10.35 15.88
CA ASP A 635 13.55 10.30 15.21
C ASP A 635 13.65 8.96 14.46
N LYS A 636 13.67 9.01 13.11
CA LYS A 636 13.89 7.84 12.26
C LYS A 636 15.23 7.89 11.56
N LYS A 637 15.81 6.73 11.32
CA LYS A 637 17.02 6.56 10.54
C LYS A 637 16.89 5.36 9.65
N SER A 638 17.33 5.48 8.41
CA SER A 638 17.46 4.35 7.50
C SER A 638 18.81 4.37 6.80
N PHE A 639 19.37 3.19 6.59
CA PHE A 639 20.59 3.01 5.82
C PHE A 639 20.35 1.91 4.80
N ASN A 640 20.59 2.20 3.52
CA ASN A 640 20.39 1.25 2.43
C ASN A 640 21.69 1.13 1.62
N VAL A 641 22.02 -0.10 1.24
CA VAL A 641 23.09 -0.41 0.28
C VAL A 641 22.49 -1.30 -0.79
N VAL A 642 22.75 -0.99 -2.05
CA VAL A 642 22.28 -1.76 -3.21
C VAL A 642 23.45 -2.04 -4.13
N LEU A 643 23.65 -3.30 -4.46
CA LEU A 643 24.66 -3.76 -5.41
C LEU A 643 23.98 -4.57 -6.50
N ASN A 644 24.20 -4.19 -7.77
CA ASN A 644 23.80 -4.97 -8.91
C ASN A 644 25.03 -5.32 -9.77
N HIS A 645 25.10 -6.55 -10.24
CA HIS A 645 26.20 -7.06 -11.02
C HIS A 645 25.72 -7.96 -12.15
N LYS A 646 26.19 -7.68 -13.37
CA LYS A 646 26.01 -8.56 -14.53
C LYS A 646 27.23 -9.47 -14.66
N LEU A 647 27.04 -10.78 -14.49
CA LEU A 647 28.10 -11.77 -14.60
C LEU A 647 27.95 -12.53 -15.93
N GLY A 648 28.83 -12.23 -16.88
CA GLY A 648 28.71 -12.71 -18.26
C GLY A 648 27.45 -12.21 -18.93
N ASP A 649 26.93 -13.01 -19.89
CA ASP A 649 25.75 -12.61 -20.69
C ASP A 649 24.41 -13.11 -20.11
N HIS A 650 24.47 -14.03 -19.15
CA HIS A 650 23.29 -14.79 -18.71
C HIS A 650 22.90 -14.54 -17.26
N TRP A 651 23.82 -14.07 -16.40
CA TRP A 651 23.54 -13.96 -14.97
C TRP A 651 23.44 -12.50 -14.52
N PHE A 652 22.42 -12.23 -13.75
CA PHE A 652 22.20 -10.94 -13.10
C PHE A 652 22.07 -11.18 -11.60
N LEU A 653 22.91 -10.48 -10.82
CA LEU A 653 22.99 -10.60 -9.38
C LEU A 653 22.61 -9.25 -8.77
N GLY A 654 21.61 -9.23 -7.92
CA GLY A 654 21.26 -8.08 -7.09
C GLY A 654 21.44 -8.45 -5.63
N ALA A 655 21.99 -7.54 -4.84
CA ALA A 655 22.08 -7.68 -3.39
C ALA A 655 21.74 -6.35 -2.73
N SER A 656 21.02 -6.38 -1.64
CA SER A 656 20.72 -5.17 -0.88
C SER A 656 20.70 -5.42 0.62
N TYR A 657 20.96 -4.36 1.36
CA TYR A 657 20.85 -4.30 2.80
C TYR A 657 20.09 -3.04 3.21
N THR A 658 19.14 -3.18 4.11
CA THR A 658 18.40 -2.09 4.73
C THR A 658 18.43 -2.22 6.25
N TYR A 659 18.83 -1.15 6.93
CA TYR A 659 18.70 -0.98 8.37
C TYR A 659 17.66 0.09 8.66
N LEU A 660 16.73 -0.19 9.59
CA LEU A 660 15.67 0.72 10.00
C LEU A 660 15.69 0.93 11.51
N TYR A 661 15.60 2.18 11.92
CA TYR A 661 15.49 2.58 13.32
C TYR A 661 14.46 3.68 13.49
N ASP A 662 13.60 3.55 14.50
CA ASP A 662 12.60 4.55 14.85
C ASP A 662 12.51 4.70 16.37
N LYS A 663 12.43 5.93 16.85
CA LYS A 663 12.32 6.25 18.27
C LYS A 663 11.40 7.42 18.52
N PHE A 664 10.42 7.19 19.38
CA PHE A 664 9.58 8.24 19.94
C PHE A 664 10.15 8.80 21.24
N LYS A 665 9.91 10.08 21.46
CA LYS A 665 10.20 10.79 22.72
C LYS A 665 8.98 11.61 23.10
N GLY A 666 8.61 11.53 24.37
CA GLY A 666 7.53 12.33 24.90
C GLY A 666 7.77 13.82 24.75
N LYS A 667 6.70 14.57 24.73
CA LYS A 667 6.66 16.02 24.62
C LYS A 667 5.72 16.58 25.69
N ASP A 668 5.97 17.80 26.13
CA ASP A 668 5.11 18.52 27.09
C ASP A 668 4.90 17.77 28.43
N GLY A 669 5.94 17.09 28.91
CA GLY A 669 5.94 16.37 30.20
C GLY A 669 5.41 14.93 30.13
N VAL A 670 5.04 14.45 28.94
CA VAL A 670 4.68 13.04 28.74
C VAL A 670 5.95 12.20 28.62
N ILE A 671 6.09 11.22 29.50
CA ILE A 671 7.16 10.22 29.43
C ILE A 671 6.60 9.03 28.65
N LEU A 672 7.29 8.69 27.56
CA LEU A 672 6.98 7.54 26.75
C LEU A 672 8.00 6.46 27.09
N ASP A 673 7.55 5.44 27.83
CA ASP A 673 8.41 4.33 28.23
C ASP A 673 7.92 3.03 27.60
N PRO A 674 8.81 2.30 26.92
CA PRO A 674 8.46 1.01 26.29
C PRO A 674 8.28 -0.13 27.29
N ASP A 675 8.91 -0.02 28.45
CA ASP A 675 9.08 -1.13 29.41
C ASP A 675 8.12 -1.05 30.60
N ILE A 676 7.17 -0.09 30.61
CA ILE A 676 6.32 0.05 31.77
C ILE A 676 5.27 -1.04 31.84
N SER A 677 5.45 -1.87 32.85
CA SER A 677 4.45 -2.74 33.41
C SER A 677 3.24 -1.94 33.96
N TRP A 678 2.11 -2.54 33.94
CA TRP A 678 0.76 -2.09 34.27
C TRP A 678 0.56 -1.59 35.73
N ASP A 679 1.53 -0.96 36.38
CA ASP A 679 1.52 -0.66 37.80
C ASP A 679 0.93 0.72 38.20
N GLY A 680 0.21 1.38 37.31
CA GLY A 680 -0.62 2.53 37.64
C GLY A 680 0.08 3.87 37.75
N ASN A 681 1.34 3.99 37.42
CA ASN A 681 2.03 5.27 37.29
C ASN A 681 1.67 5.95 35.96
N GLN A 682 1.68 7.28 35.91
CA GLN A 682 1.26 8.11 34.78
C GLN A 682 2.17 8.00 33.54
N SER A 683 2.89 6.94 33.40
CA SER A 683 3.75 6.66 32.28
C SER A 683 2.96 6.01 31.16
N ALA A 684 3.12 6.55 29.99
CA ALA A 684 2.45 6.09 28.81
C ALA A 684 3.23 4.93 28.18
N ASN A 685 2.63 3.77 28.10
CA ASN A 685 3.15 2.69 27.28
C ASN A 685 2.90 3.03 25.82
N ILE A 686 3.96 3.23 25.05
CA ILE A 686 3.83 3.27 23.60
C ILE A 686 3.79 1.83 23.14
N ASP A 687 2.62 1.38 22.75
CA ASP A 687 2.43 0.11 22.03
C ASP A 687 3.19 0.09 20.70
N ALA A 688 3.82 1.19 20.35
CA ALA A 688 4.47 1.44 19.09
C ALA A 688 5.96 1.70 19.23
N MET A 689 6.68 0.89 19.97
CA MET A 689 8.10 0.80 19.69
C MET A 689 8.28 -0.05 18.43
N ILE A 690 8.20 0.65 17.30
CA ILE A 690 8.28 0.06 15.96
C ILE A 690 9.47 -0.90 15.82
N ASN A 691 10.57 -0.64 16.53
CA ASN A 691 11.72 -1.52 16.54
C ASN A 691 11.48 -2.88 17.20
N HIS A 692 10.44 -3.03 18.03
CA HIS A 692 10.04 -4.32 18.61
C HIS A 692 9.00 -5.03 17.74
N LEU A 693 8.26 -4.27 16.92
CA LEU A 693 7.11 -4.77 16.15
C LEU A 693 7.47 -5.25 14.76
N ARG A 694 8.72 -5.09 14.33
CA ARG A 694 9.21 -5.48 13.00
C ARG A 694 10.68 -5.88 13.05
N PRO A 695 11.19 -6.59 12.03
CA PRO A 695 12.63 -6.76 11.85
C PRO A 695 13.33 -5.40 11.70
N ILE A 696 14.58 -5.33 12.17
CA ILE A 696 15.41 -4.12 12.08
C ILE A 696 16.27 -4.15 10.82
N ASN A 697 16.73 -5.34 10.42
CA ASN A 697 17.60 -5.53 9.28
C ASN A 697 16.90 -6.37 8.21
N TYR A 698 16.99 -5.90 6.98
CA TYR A 698 16.48 -6.58 5.79
C TYR A 698 17.61 -6.77 4.80
N TYR A 699 17.80 -7.98 4.33
CA TYR A 699 18.72 -8.31 3.28
C TYR A 699 17.93 -8.95 2.14
N ALA A 700 18.19 -8.54 0.91
CA ALA A 700 17.63 -9.21 -0.25
C ALA A 700 18.74 -9.58 -1.22
N MET A 701 18.64 -10.75 -1.82
CA MET A 701 19.51 -11.19 -2.90
C MET A 701 18.64 -11.74 -4.03
N ASN A 702 18.83 -11.20 -5.22
CA ASN A 702 18.16 -11.65 -6.44
C ASN A 702 19.20 -12.24 -7.40
N VAL A 703 18.99 -13.48 -7.82
CA VAL A 703 19.82 -14.16 -8.83
C VAL A 703 18.93 -14.50 -10.01
N THR A 704 19.14 -13.82 -11.14
CA THR A 704 18.39 -14.09 -12.38
C THR A 704 19.31 -14.71 -13.43
N TYR A 705 18.84 -15.79 -14.04
CA TYR A 705 19.47 -16.48 -15.17
C TYR A 705 18.61 -16.36 -16.41
N GLN A 706 19.17 -15.83 -17.50
CA GLN A 706 18.52 -15.69 -18.79
C GLN A 706 19.36 -16.36 -19.88
N CYS A 707 18.81 -17.40 -20.52
CA CYS A 707 19.48 -18.07 -21.62
C CYS A 707 18.47 -18.65 -22.62
N GLY A 708 18.50 -18.19 -23.84
CA GLY A 708 17.60 -18.62 -24.89
C GLY A 708 16.12 -18.46 -24.51
N LYS A 709 15.42 -19.59 -24.37
CA LYS A 709 14.00 -19.63 -24.01
C LYS A 709 13.73 -19.59 -22.50
N TRP A 710 14.76 -19.69 -21.67
CA TRP A 710 14.65 -19.79 -20.22
C TRP A 710 14.94 -18.45 -19.55
N ASN A 711 14.09 -18.07 -18.61
CA ASN A 711 14.33 -17.01 -17.66
C ASN A 711 13.93 -17.51 -16.27
N SER A 712 14.89 -17.53 -15.35
CA SER A 712 14.67 -18.02 -13.98
C SER A 712 15.21 -17.02 -13.00
N SER A 713 14.49 -16.78 -11.91
CA SER A 713 14.88 -15.86 -10.84
C SER A 713 14.69 -16.50 -9.47
N LEU A 714 15.70 -16.42 -8.63
CA LEU A 714 15.67 -16.79 -7.23
C LEU A 714 15.83 -15.51 -6.38
N LEU A 715 14.84 -15.20 -5.59
CA LEU A 715 14.85 -14.10 -4.64
C LEU A 715 15.01 -14.68 -3.22
N LEU A 716 16.02 -14.23 -2.50
CA LEU A 716 16.24 -14.56 -1.09
C LEU A 716 16.03 -13.31 -0.25
N ASN A 717 15.14 -13.39 0.73
CA ASN A 717 14.92 -12.34 1.72
C ASN A 717 15.30 -12.87 3.11
N LEU A 718 16.24 -12.18 3.76
CA LEU A 718 16.63 -12.44 5.14
C LEU A 718 16.16 -11.27 5.99
N PHE A 719 15.41 -11.56 7.03
CA PHE A 719 14.98 -10.61 8.06
C PHE A 719 15.70 -10.93 9.36
N SER A 720 16.29 -9.93 10.02
CA SER A 720 16.98 -10.15 11.30
C SER A 720 16.79 -8.99 12.27
N GLY A 721 17.17 -9.25 13.53
CA GLY A 721 16.97 -8.30 14.63
C GLY A 721 15.52 -8.23 15.08
N CYS A 722 14.74 -9.28 14.86
CA CYS A 722 13.41 -9.42 15.44
C CYS A 722 13.50 -9.56 16.95
N ASP A 723 12.59 -8.93 17.67
CA ASP A 723 12.49 -9.07 19.11
C ASP A 723 12.12 -10.52 19.49
N LYS A 724 12.91 -11.16 20.36
CA LYS A 724 12.67 -12.54 20.79
C LYS A 724 11.42 -12.71 21.65
N ASP A 725 10.98 -11.63 22.29
CA ASP A 725 9.76 -11.66 23.11
C ASP A 725 8.50 -11.51 22.26
N ALA A 726 8.65 -10.94 21.07
CA ALA A 726 7.56 -10.69 20.14
C ALA A 726 7.43 -11.75 19.03
N PHE A 727 8.55 -12.25 18.50
CA PHE A 727 8.57 -13.14 17.34
C PHE A 727 8.95 -14.57 17.70
N THR A 728 8.49 -15.55 16.92
CA THR A 728 8.86 -16.97 17.12
C THR A 728 10.33 -17.23 16.81
N ASN A 729 10.97 -16.38 16.02
CA ASN A 729 12.40 -16.42 15.75
C ASN A 729 12.95 -15.00 15.58
N ASN A 730 14.22 -14.80 15.84
CA ASN A 730 14.88 -13.51 15.63
C ASN A 730 15.44 -13.32 14.22
N ASN A 731 15.45 -14.36 13.39
CA ASN A 731 15.89 -14.34 12.00
C ASN A 731 15.03 -15.25 11.14
N TYR A 732 14.71 -14.81 9.92
CA TYR A 732 13.96 -15.59 8.93
C TYR A 732 14.62 -15.50 7.56
N ILE A 733 14.60 -16.61 6.81
CA ILE A 733 15.08 -16.67 5.42
C ILE A 733 13.95 -17.20 4.54
N VAL A 734 13.44 -16.33 3.68
CA VAL A 734 12.35 -16.64 2.74
C VAL A 734 12.91 -16.64 1.33
N ALA A 735 12.69 -17.73 0.60
CA ALA A 735 13.15 -17.89 -0.77
C ALA A 735 11.95 -17.97 -1.73
N ASP A 736 11.95 -17.18 -2.79
CA ASP A 736 10.94 -17.22 -3.86
C ASP A 736 11.64 -17.56 -5.17
N LEU A 737 11.07 -18.51 -5.93
CA LEU A 737 11.58 -18.96 -7.22
C LEU A 737 10.57 -18.69 -8.31
N SER A 738 11.00 -18.12 -9.44
CA SER A 738 10.22 -18.08 -10.66
C SER A 738 11.01 -18.70 -11.82
N VAL A 739 10.33 -19.50 -12.64
CA VAL A 739 10.91 -20.11 -13.84
C VAL A 739 9.95 -19.86 -14.99
N ASN A 740 10.40 -19.16 -16.01
CA ASN A 740 9.64 -18.87 -17.22
C ASN A 740 10.27 -19.53 -18.42
N TYR A 741 9.47 -20.25 -19.21
CA TYR A 741 9.87 -20.86 -20.44
C TYR A 741 9.08 -20.30 -21.63
N LYS A 742 9.77 -19.65 -22.57
CA LYS A 742 9.21 -19.16 -23.82
C LYS A 742 9.07 -20.30 -24.84
N ILE A 743 7.86 -20.78 -25.08
CA ILE A 743 7.58 -21.79 -26.11
C ILE A 743 7.94 -21.21 -27.48
N ASN A 744 7.47 -19.97 -27.72
CA ASN A 744 7.80 -19.15 -28.90
C ASN A 744 7.67 -17.64 -28.51
N THR A 745 7.69 -16.75 -29.50
CA THR A 745 7.57 -15.29 -29.29
C THR A 745 6.27 -14.87 -28.60
N ASN A 746 5.20 -15.63 -28.76
CA ASN A 746 3.85 -15.28 -28.34
C ASN A 746 3.34 -16.12 -27.16
N LYS A 747 4.00 -17.23 -26.83
CA LYS A 747 3.52 -18.17 -25.82
C LYS A 747 4.60 -18.47 -24.79
N SER A 748 4.24 -18.37 -23.52
CA SER A 748 5.10 -18.79 -22.42
C SER A 748 4.32 -19.59 -21.38
N VAL A 749 5.03 -20.44 -20.66
CA VAL A 749 4.55 -21.10 -19.45
C VAL A 749 5.50 -20.74 -18.32
N TYR A 750 4.97 -20.64 -17.11
CA TYR A 750 5.78 -20.32 -15.95
C TYR A 750 5.37 -21.11 -14.72
N LEU A 751 6.35 -21.35 -13.87
CA LEU A 751 6.18 -21.86 -12.52
C LEU A 751 6.70 -20.82 -11.53
N LYS A 752 5.90 -20.47 -10.57
CA LYS A 752 6.25 -19.61 -9.45
C LYS A 752 6.11 -20.39 -8.15
N VAL A 753 7.10 -20.32 -7.28
CA VAL A 753 7.11 -20.94 -5.95
C VAL A 753 7.44 -19.86 -4.95
N ASN A 754 6.47 -19.48 -4.14
CA ASN A 754 6.70 -18.56 -3.05
C ASN A 754 7.06 -19.35 -1.79
N ASN A 755 7.95 -18.79 -0.97
CA ASN A 755 8.45 -19.42 0.25
C ASN A 755 8.92 -20.87 0.02
N LEU A 756 9.87 -21.05 -0.90
CA LEU A 756 10.38 -22.36 -1.36
C LEU A 756 10.82 -23.26 -0.19
N THR A 757 11.43 -22.68 0.84
CA THR A 757 11.93 -23.38 2.04
C THR A 757 10.83 -23.72 3.03
N ASN A 758 9.61 -23.24 2.82
CA ASN A 758 8.48 -23.33 3.76
C ASN A 758 8.83 -22.75 5.13
N GLU A 759 9.46 -21.57 5.13
CA GLU A 759 9.82 -20.84 6.34
C GLU A 759 8.57 -20.40 7.10
N GLY A 760 8.53 -20.67 8.41
CA GLY A 760 7.53 -20.11 9.31
C GLY A 760 8.03 -18.77 9.83
N TYR A 761 7.39 -17.67 9.44
CA TYR A 761 7.83 -16.33 9.78
C TYR A 761 6.67 -15.36 10.02
N GLU A 762 6.97 -14.32 10.76
CA GLU A 762 6.11 -13.16 10.97
C GLU A 762 6.86 -11.92 10.49
N ASN A 763 6.15 -10.97 9.92
CA ASN A 763 6.74 -9.72 9.46
C ASN A 763 6.38 -8.53 10.35
N MET A 764 5.34 -8.66 11.15
CA MET A 764 4.88 -7.69 12.13
C MET A 764 4.36 -8.41 13.37
N TYR A 765 4.60 -7.82 14.54
CA TYR A 765 4.06 -8.26 15.80
C TYR A 765 3.08 -7.23 16.35
N TYR A 766 2.05 -7.71 16.98
CA TYR A 766 1.14 -6.89 17.76
C TYR A 766 1.16 -7.37 19.23
N LYS A 767 1.41 -6.45 20.16
CA LYS A 767 1.72 -6.76 21.56
C LYS A 767 0.72 -7.70 22.25
N TYR A 768 -0.55 -7.60 21.88
CA TYR A 768 -1.60 -8.35 22.54
C TYR A 768 -1.90 -9.72 21.91
N ASP A 769 -1.33 -10.02 20.76
CA ASP A 769 -1.71 -11.20 19.99
C ASP A 769 -0.81 -12.42 20.27
N GLY A 770 0.40 -12.20 20.80
CA GLY A 770 1.36 -13.28 21.12
C GLY A 770 2.19 -13.74 19.91
N LYS A 771 3.24 -14.51 20.20
CA LYS A 771 4.15 -15.05 19.20
C LYS A 771 3.43 -15.97 18.22
N GLY A 772 3.69 -15.81 16.92
CA GLY A 772 3.10 -16.63 15.86
C GLY A 772 1.62 -16.34 15.59
N ALA A 773 1.07 -15.26 16.15
CA ALA A 773 -0.33 -14.90 15.94
C ALA A 773 -0.59 -14.39 14.51
N LYS A 774 0.39 -13.72 13.90
CA LYS A 774 0.29 -13.13 12.55
C LYS A 774 1.28 -13.80 11.58
N PRO A 775 1.14 -15.11 11.32
CA PRO A 775 2.06 -15.84 10.46
C PRO A 775 1.91 -15.39 9.01
N GLN A 776 2.99 -15.45 8.26
CA GLN A 776 2.99 -15.26 6.83
C GLN A 776 2.75 -16.59 6.09
N PRO A 777 2.32 -16.55 4.80
CA PRO A 777 2.00 -17.76 4.05
C PRO A 777 3.19 -18.72 3.97
N GLY A 778 2.92 -20.01 4.13
CA GLY A 778 3.86 -21.08 3.85
C GLY A 778 4.12 -21.25 2.35
N ARG A 779 4.79 -22.33 1.98
CA ARG A 779 5.13 -22.60 0.58
C ARG A 779 3.88 -22.74 -0.30
N SER A 780 3.89 -22.00 -1.42
CA SER A 780 2.84 -22.05 -2.42
C SER A 780 3.41 -22.16 -3.84
N PHE A 781 2.64 -22.76 -4.73
CA PHE A 781 2.97 -22.97 -6.14
C PHE A 781 1.92 -22.29 -7.01
N MET A 782 2.36 -21.75 -8.14
CA MET A 782 1.49 -21.25 -9.20
C MET A 782 2.06 -21.65 -10.56
N LEU A 783 1.23 -22.27 -11.40
CA LEU A 783 1.53 -22.60 -12.78
C LEU A 783 0.66 -21.71 -13.68
N GLY A 784 1.30 -21.03 -14.63
CA GLY A 784 0.60 -20.12 -15.52
C GLY A 784 1.00 -20.30 -16.98
N PHE A 785 0.12 -19.82 -17.85
CA PHE A 785 0.27 -19.73 -19.28
C PHE A 785 -0.08 -18.32 -19.74
N ARG A 786 0.79 -17.72 -20.55
CA ARG A 786 0.55 -16.42 -21.18
C ARG A 786 0.62 -16.56 -22.70
N TYR A 787 -0.36 -15.98 -23.38
CA TYR A 787 -0.45 -15.88 -24.82
C TYR A 787 -0.60 -14.42 -25.24
N GLY A 788 0.36 -13.90 -26.01
CA GLY A 788 0.29 -12.61 -26.67
C GLY A 788 -0.06 -12.74 -28.16
N PHE A 789 -0.78 -11.81 -28.71
CA PHE A 789 -1.19 -11.79 -30.13
C PHE A 789 -1.23 -10.37 -30.69
#